data_eec88d699ed9d944866e20138f826a25
#
_entry.id   eec88d699ed9d944866e20138f826a25
#
_cell.length_a   1.000
_cell.length_b   1.000
_cell.length_c   1.000
_cell.angle_alpha   90.00
_cell.angle_beta   90.00
_cell.angle_gamma   90.00
#
_symmetry.space_group_name_H-M   'P 1'
#
loop_
_entity.id
_entity.type
_entity.pdbx_description
1 polymer ?
#
loop_
_entity_poly.entity_id
_entity_poly.type
_entity_poly.pdbx_seq_one_letter_code
_entity_poly.pdbx_strand_id
1 'polypeptide(L)'
;MFKLSQKKYIPLSKVEVQSYIDDKFSTRHIHLESESNEKCFVVAFKTLPNDSSGVAHILEHTVLCGSKKYPVRDPFFMMTRRSLSTFMNAFTASDFTAYPFSTLNDKDFSNLLSVYLDATFFPNLNELDFMQEGHRFDFAKNDKSKDQIVLKGIVYNEMKGAMSSISSQADQGLNENLFPNHTYGYNSGGDPQDIPKLTYQNLLEFHKKHYHPSNAIFFTYGKIDIPTLQNEIQINVLKHFSPSAEKIEVKESKSFRKPKYALKNYKPLSNDENNYHVLVSWLLGTSLDPVDKMEAKLIESILLENSASPLSKALEVTNLGSVPSDMTSFDTYKKQMYFTAGLEGVSANQEMKVEELIVNVFQSLVKDGIPQDLIDSSLHQIEIKLKKISGGFPYGLQLLMSSMPYILHDADVVNSYDLETSLETLKKRINKKGYLENRIREMFLDNPSRLTFQLVPDKDYDQKQDNKIKEFLISKQKSLTDKDKEKINKLNTELEIRQNKKDDPNILPKVTVSDIGNSKTYPKFEIRNKDSVTSVFYKAGTNGIDYFQKVFPVSEPTFNDLKYSSLFADIICEVGIKNKSYEEIQKRQSSSVGQISSNFTILRENHKDIFNLAFKIGGYSLQSNLNKLKDLFFDTLEHFRLDEKDRINDITKMHISGFERNLINSGHYFAMTNSDAQISKYGAISEYSNGISYLKNLKDLKLSDGNINVEKLIESFANLKKKIVTKPITEVLVSSGEIPDTDNDEYFPKEKNLFELKNININPDESAWITETEVNFCAQSFKTVNYTHDDAPTLSVLGSVLRNGFLHTAIREKGGAYGAGAMQDMSARTFKFFSYRDPNIEKTFEAFGKSVNWALKSITNEKLEEGILNVISSID
;
A
#
# COMPACT_ATOMS: atom_id res chain seq x y z
N MET A 1 -0.17 5.86 37.39
CA MET A 1 -1.37 6.43 36.71
C MET A 1 -0.91 7.37 35.62
N PHE A 2 -1.62 7.43 34.52
CA PHE A 2 -1.31 8.35 33.44
C PHE A 2 -1.54 9.80 33.87
N LYS A 3 -0.56 10.66 33.63
CA LYS A 3 -0.62 12.10 33.86
C LYS A 3 -0.48 12.85 32.56
N LEU A 4 -1.34 13.85 32.34
CA LEU A 4 -1.24 14.75 31.21
C LEU A 4 0.08 15.54 31.30
N SER A 5 0.93 15.41 30.28
CA SER A 5 2.22 16.12 30.18
C SER A 5 2.15 17.33 29.26
N GLN A 6 1.41 17.19 28.14
CA GLN A 6 1.28 18.27 27.13
C GLN A 6 -0.10 18.21 26.48
N LYS A 7 -0.59 19.37 26.05
CA LYS A 7 -1.88 19.50 25.36
C LYS A 7 -1.84 20.69 24.40
N LYS A 8 -2.33 20.50 23.16
CA LYS A 8 -2.37 21.55 22.13
C LYS A 8 -3.45 21.27 21.11
N TYR A 9 -4.25 22.28 20.77
CA TYR A 9 -5.17 22.21 19.64
C TYR A 9 -4.45 22.52 18.33
N ILE A 10 -4.69 21.69 17.31
CA ILE A 10 -4.09 21.81 15.97
C ILE A 10 -5.20 22.15 14.97
N PRO A 11 -5.29 23.41 14.50
CA PRO A 11 -6.39 23.87 13.64
C PRO A 11 -6.46 23.10 12.31
N LEU A 12 -5.31 22.84 11.68
CA LEU A 12 -5.22 22.19 10.38
C LEU A 12 -5.87 20.80 10.36
N SER A 13 -5.60 19.97 11.34
CA SER A 13 -6.15 18.62 11.46
C SER A 13 -7.42 18.57 12.33
N LYS A 14 -7.83 19.69 12.94
CA LYS A 14 -9.00 19.81 13.82
C LYS A 14 -8.98 18.81 14.97
N VAL A 15 -7.81 18.57 15.54
CA VAL A 15 -7.62 17.69 16.70
C VAL A 15 -7.00 18.44 17.86
N GLU A 16 -7.31 18.01 19.05
CA GLU A 16 -6.57 18.38 20.26
C GLU A 16 -5.62 17.25 20.62
N VAL A 17 -4.33 17.51 20.48
CA VAL A 17 -3.28 16.54 20.83
C VAL A 17 -3.05 16.57 22.34
N GLN A 18 -3.17 15.41 22.96
CA GLN A 18 -2.97 15.21 24.39
C GLN A 18 -1.91 14.12 24.59
N SER A 19 -0.83 14.44 25.30
CA SER A 19 0.24 13.49 25.62
C SER A 19 0.20 13.16 27.10
N TYR A 20 0.13 11.87 27.43
CA TYR A 20 0.11 11.33 28.78
C TYR A 20 1.32 10.44 29.01
N ILE A 21 1.78 10.39 30.26
CA ILE A 21 2.88 9.51 30.70
C ILE A 21 2.43 8.80 31.99
N ASP A 22 2.60 7.49 32.05
CA ASP A 22 2.40 6.75 33.30
C ASP A 22 3.62 6.87 34.22
N ASP A 23 3.38 7.25 35.46
CA ASP A 23 4.44 7.52 36.46
C ASP A 23 5.30 6.29 36.79
N LYS A 24 4.74 5.08 36.68
CA LYS A 24 5.42 3.87 37.13
C LYS A 24 6.26 3.22 36.03
N PHE A 25 5.72 3.20 34.82
CA PHE A 25 6.33 2.51 33.68
C PHE A 25 6.93 3.43 32.65
N SER A 26 6.67 4.75 32.73
CA SER A 26 6.97 5.73 31.68
C SER A 26 6.27 5.40 30.36
N THR A 27 5.24 4.57 30.38
CA THR A 27 4.41 4.25 29.23
C THR A 27 3.76 5.52 28.70
N ARG A 28 3.82 5.73 27.40
CA ARG A 28 3.24 6.92 26.77
C ARG A 28 1.85 6.58 26.22
N HIS A 29 0.91 7.52 26.35
CA HIS A 29 -0.35 7.49 25.65
C HIS A 29 -0.57 8.82 24.95
N ILE A 30 -0.67 8.79 23.63
CA ILE A 30 -0.95 9.95 22.79
C ILE A 30 -2.41 9.86 22.36
N HIS A 31 -3.21 10.85 22.68
CA HIS A 31 -4.58 10.96 22.28
C HIS A 31 -4.78 12.16 21.35
N LEU A 32 -5.48 11.92 20.25
CA LEU A 32 -5.95 12.96 19.34
C LEU A 32 -7.46 13.08 19.48
N GLU A 33 -7.91 13.98 20.34
CA GLU A 33 -9.33 14.27 20.53
C GLU A 33 -9.90 14.90 19.27
N SER A 34 -11.01 14.37 18.79
CA SER A 34 -11.69 14.81 17.57
C SER A 34 -13.18 14.60 17.68
N GLU A 35 -13.97 15.45 17.01
CA GLU A 35 -15.43 15.25 16.87
C GLU A 35 -15.81 14.12 15.90
N SER A 36 -14.83 13.43 15.34
CA SER A 36 -15.07 12.28 14.47
C SER A 36 -15.72 11.13 15.22
N ASN A 37 -16.69 10.46 14.59
CA ASN A 37 -17.24 9.22 15.11
C ASN A 37 -16.28 8.03 14.95
N GLU A 38 -15.28 8.15 14.08
CA GLU A 38 -14.24 7.14 13.93
C GLU A 38 -13.35 7.11 15.17
N LYS A 39 -13.20 5.94 15.75
CA LYS A 39 -12.35 5.70 16.92
C LYS A 39 -11.22 4.78 16.53
N CYS A 40 -9.98 5.25 16.67
CA CYS A 40 -8.81 4.43 16.45
C CYS A 40 -8.10 4.14 17.76
N PHE A 41 -7.57 2.94 17.88
CA PHE A 41 -6.66 2.52 18.93
C PHE A 41 -5.44 1.84 18.33
N VAL A 42 -4.29 2.10 18.90
CA VAL A 42 -3.05 1.38 18.56
C VAL A 42 -2.25 1.13 19.83
N VAL A 43 -1.74 -0.07 19.97
CA VAL A 43 -0.60 -0.35 20.85
C VAL A 43 0.62 -0.68 19.97
N ALA A 44 1.73 0.01 20.23
CA ALA A 44 2.99 -0.19 19.54
C ALA A 44 4.11 -0.49 20.51
N PHE A 45 5.07 -1.30 20.08
CA PHE A 45 6.28 -1.63 20.83
C PHE A 45 7.50 -1.31 19.98
N LYS A 46 8.54 -0.73 20.57
CA LYS A 46 9.84 -0.65 19.90
C LYS A 46 10.40 -2.08 19.79
N THR A 47 10.53 -2.58 18.57
CA THR A 47 11.06 -3.91 18.28
C THR A 47 12.31 -3.78 17.41
N LEU A 48 13.46 -4.10 17.98
CA LEU A 48 14.77 -3.93 17.34
C LEU A 48 15.39 -5.28 17.02
N PRO A 49 15.23 -5.83 15.80
CA PRO A 49 15.88 -7.05 15.39
C PRO A 49 17.41 -6.87 15.33
N ASN A 50 18.14 -7.95 15.60
CA ASN A 50 19.61 -8.01 15.54
C ASN A 50 20.12 -8.74 14.30
N ASP A 51 19.23 -9.33 13.53
CA ASP A 51 19.47 -10.09 12.31
C ASP A 51 18.23 -10.07 11.40
N SER A 52 18.32 -10.73 10.26
CA SER A 52 17.26 -10.85 9.28
C SER A 52 16.42 -12.13 9.43
N SER A 53 16.35 -12.74 10.62
CA SER A 53 15.55 -13.94 10.89
C SER A 53 14.04 -13.69 10.90
N GLY A 54 13.59 -12.40 10.86
CA GLY A 54 12.19 -12.06 10.89
C GLY A 54 11.53 -12.27 12.25
N VAL A 55 12.30 -12.30 13.34
CA VAL A 55 11.77 -12.56 14.68
C VAL A 55 10.65 -11.61 15.07
N ALA A 56 10.74 -10.31 14.70
CA ALA A 56 9.70 -9.32 14.99
C ALA A 56 8.40 -9.60 14.23
N HIS A 57 8.50 -9.98 12.97
CA HIS A 57 7.37 -10.30 12.10
C HIS A 57 6.69 -11.62 12.49
N ILE A 58 7.48 -12.67 12.73
CA ILE A 58 6.94 -13.94 13.19
C ILE A 58 6.26 -13.79 14.56
N LEU A 59 6.82 -12.92 15.42
CA LEU A 59 6.20 -12.60 16.71
C LEU A 59 4.91 -11.82 16.54
N GLU A 60 4.84 -10.87 15.60
CA GLU A 60 3.60 -10.16 15.24
C GLU A 60 2.46 -11.14 14.97
N HIS A 61 2.70 -12.16 14.10
CA HIS A 61 1.74 -13.20 13.79
C HIS A 61 1.39 -14.07 15.03
N THR A 62 2.40 -14.54 15.76
CA THR A 62 2.20 -15.49 16.87
C THR A 62 1.54 -14.87 18.09
N VAL A 63 1.72 -13.58 18.34
CA VAL A 63 1.03 -12.82 19.39
C VAL A 63 -0.50 -12.85 19.20
N LEU A 64 -0.96 -12.88 17.96
CA LEU A 64 -2.37 -12.91 17.61
C LEU A 64 -2.98 -14.32 17.56
N CYS A 65 -2.20 -15.38 17.91
CA CYS A 65 -2.63 -16.77 17.90
C CYS A 65 -3.18 -17.29 19.25
N GLY A 66 -3.76 -16.40 20.06
CA GLY A 66 -4.37 -16.74 21.34
C GLY A 66 -3.62 -16.21 22.55
N SER A 67 -4.40 -15.90 23.58
CA SER A 67 -3.92 -15.20 24.76
C SER A 67 -4.54 -15.77 26.04
N LYS A 68 -4.14 -15.24 27.18
CA LYS A 68 -4.56 -15.75 28.49
C LYS A 68 -6.06 -15.71 28.69
N LYS A 69 -6.69 -14.59 28.32
CA LYS A 69 -8.16 -14.41 28.46
C LYS A 69 -8.90 -15.04 27.28
N TYR A 70 -8.29 -15.07 26.12
CA TYR A 70 -8.87 -15.54 24.88
C TYR A 70 -8.04 -16.71 24.29
N PRO A 71 -8.08 -17.92 24.92
CA PRO A 71 -7.23 -19.06 24.57
C PRO A 71 -7.72 -19.82 23.34
N VAL A 72 -8.30 -19.12 22.36
CA VAL A 72 -8.67 -19.68 21.06
C VAL A 72 -7.48 -19.56 20.09
N ARG A 73 -7.41 -20.46 19.12
CA ARG A 73 -6.27 -20.57 18.21
C ARG A 73 -6.01 -19.34 17.35
N ASP A 74 -7.07 -18.65 16.96
CA ASP A 74 -6.99 -17.56 15.98
C ASP A 74 -7.99 -16.43 16.30
N PRO A 75 -7.82 -15.76 17.44
CA PRO A 75 -8.75 -14.74 17.89
C PRO A 75 -8.80 -13.54 16.93
N PHE A 76 -7.70 -13.20 16.27
CA PHE A 76 -7.65 -12.06 15.35
C PHE A 76 -8.59 -12.27 14.14
N PHE A 77 -8.43 -13.37 13.40
CA PHE A 77 -9.30 -13.66 12.26
C PHE A 77 -10.75 -14.02 12.70
N MET A 78 -10.94 -14.51 13.93
CA MET A 78 -12.27 -14.67 14.48
C MET A 78 -12.93 -13.32 14.75
N MET A 79 -12.18 -12.33 15.26
CA MET A 79 -12.70 -10.98 15.50
C MET A 79 -13.03 -10.24 14.21
N THR A 80 -12.27 -10.41 13.11
CA THR A 80 -12.63 -9.78 11.83
C THR A 80 -14.02 -10.17 11.32
N ARG A 81 -14.59 -11.28 11.79
CA ARG A 81 -15.94 -11.77 11.45
C ARG A 81 -17.02 -11.27 12.42
N ARG A 82 -16.64 -10.87 13.63
CA ARG A 82 -17.51 -10.57 14.76
C ARG A 82 -17.46 -9.12 15.19
N SER A 83 -16.87 -8.28 14.35
CA SER A 83 -16.59 -6.88 14.58
C SER A 83 -17.26 -6.03 13.49
N LEU A 84 -17.50 -4.76 13.79
CA LEU A 84 -17.87 -3.69 12.87
C LEU A 84 -16.66 -2.78 12.61
N SER A 85 -15.45 -3.35 12.68
CA SER A 85 -14.22 -2.60 12.46
C SER A 85 -14.15 -2.07 11.03
N THR A 86 -13.79 -0.81 10.89
CA THR A 86 -13.42 -0.19 9.60
C THR A 86 -11.97 -0.52 9.23
N PHE A 87 -11.17 -0.89 10.23
CA PHE A 87 -9.79 -1.33 10.04
C PHE A 87 -9.35 -2.24 11.20
N MET A 88 -8.71 -3.35 10.86
CA MET A 88 -8.01 -4.23 11.80
C MET A 88 -6.76 -4.76 11.11
N ASN A 89 -5.60 -4.61 11.73
CA ASN A 89 -4.35 -5.14 11.21
C ASN A 89 -3.29 -5.24 12.32
N ALA A 90 -2.14 -5.77 11.95
CA ALA A 90 -0.87 -5.62 12.64
C ALA A 90 0.20 -5.30 11.58
N PHE A 91 1.27 -4.65 11.95
CA PHE A 91 2.39 -4.40 11.05
C PHE A 91 3.71 -4.25 11.79
N THR A 92 4.75 -4.78 11.17
CA THR A 92 6.13 -4.73 11.64
C THR A 92 6.96 -3.83 10.73
N ALA A 93 7.59 -2.82 11.32
CA ALA A 93 8.59 -1.98 10.68
C ALA A 93 9.99 -2.34 11.18
N SER A 94 11.01 -1.60 10.75
CA SER A 94 12.40 -1.90 11.11
C SER A 94 12.74 -1.62 12.58
N ASP A 95 11.91 -0.85 13.29
CA ASP A 95 12.15 -0.42 14.67
C ASP A 95 10.92 -0.48 15.58
N PHE A 96 9.77 -0.90 15.05
CA PHE A 96 8.56 -1.09 15.85
C PHE A 96 7.64 -2.16 15.27
N THR A 97 6.77 -2.69 16.14
CA THR A 97 5.60 -3.51 15.76
C THR A 97 4.37 -2.87 16.38
N ALA A 98 3.30 -2.72 15.61
CA ALA A 98 2.06 -2.05 16.02
C ALA A 98 0.83 -2.87 15.70
N TYR A 99 -0.18 -2.73 16.56
CA TYR A 99 -1.46 -3.44 16.51
C TYR A 99 -2.60 -2.40 16.49
N PRO A 100 -3.00 -1.92 15.30
CA PRO A 100 -4.06 -0.94 15.13
C PRO A 100 -5.43 -1.59 14.91
N PHE A 101 -6.46 -0.90 15.38
CA PHE A 101 -7.82 -1.07 14.89
C PHE A 101 -8.58 0.26 14.84
N SER A 102 -9.62 0.31 14.01
CA SER A 102 -10.55 1.43 13.91
C SER A 102 -11.98 0.92 13.80
N THR A 103 -12.92 1.63 14.39
CA THR A 103 -14.36 1.32 14.33
C THR A 103 -15.21 2.56 14.58
N LEU A 104 -16.44 2.54 14.08
CA LEU A 104 -17.45 3.58 14.34
C LEU A 104 -18.39 3.20 15.51
N ASN A 105 -18.24 2.00 16.07
CA ASN A 105 -19.15 1.44 17.07
C ASN A 105 -18.49 1.34 18.45
N ASP A 106 -19.13 1.87 19.51
CA ASP A 106 -18.58 1.91 20.87
C ASP A 106 -18.41 0.53 21.50
N LYS A 107 -19.38 -0.36 21.31
CA LYS A 107 -19.31 -1.72 21.83
C LYS A 107 -18.18 -2.51 21.17
N ASP A 108 -18.07 -2.33 19.86
CA ASP A 108 -16.99 -2.95 19.09
C ASP A 108 -15.61 -2.43 19.51
N PHE A 109 -15.48 -1.12 19.76
CA PHE A 109 -14.26 -0.52 20.27
C PHE A 109 -13.82 -1.19 21.59
N SER A 110 -14.74 -1.34 22.55
CA SER A 110 -14.45 -1.97 23.83
C SER A 110 -14.09 -3.46 23.68
N ASN A 111 -14.78 -4.17 22.78
CA ASN A 111 -14.50 -5.57 22.47
C ASN A 111 -13.08 -5.74 21.89
N LEU A 112 -12.75 -4.96 20.88
CA LEU A 112 -11.45 -4.99 20.23
C LEU A 112 -10.33 -4.57 21.18
N LEU A 113 -10.54 -3.51 21.97
CA LEU A 113 -9.57 -3.07 23.00
C LEU A 113 -9.22 -4.21 23.95
N SER A 114 -10.25 -4.93 24.48
CA SER A 114 -10.04 -6.05 25.39
C SER A 114 -9.22 -7.18 24.74
N VAL A 115 -9.52 -7.52 23.47
CA VAL A 115 -8.80 -8.59 22.76
C VAL A 115 -7.36 -8.17 22.44
N TYR A 116 -7.14 -6.94 21.93
CA TYR A 116 -5.82 -6.46 21.57
C TYR A 116 -4.89 -6.31 22.78
N LEU A 117 -5.39 -5.78 23.90
CA LEU A 117 -4.60 -5.66 25.13
C LEU A 117 -4.18 -7.04 25.66
N ASP A 118 -5.10 -8.01 25.68
CA ASP A 118 -4.76 -9.35 26.18
C ASP A 118 -3.83 -10.10 25.22
N ALA A 119 -4.06 -10.01 23.90
CA ALA A 119 -3.20 -10.62 22.89
C ALA A 119 -1.78 -10.09 22.95
N THR A 120 -1.60 -8.78 23.03
CA THR A 120 -0.26 -8.19 22.94
C THR A 120 0.56 -8.32 24.22
N PHE A 121 -0.07 -8.27 25.41
CA PHE A 121 0.64 -8.34 26.69
C PHE A 121 0.65 -9.72 27.34
N PHE A 122 -0.29 -10.60 27.00
CA PHE A 122 -0.42 -11.94 27.59
C PHE A 122 -0.64 -13.03 26.53
N PRO A 123 0.11 -13.03 25.42
CA PRO A 123 -0.04 -14.07 24.40
C PRO A 123 0.38 -15.43 24.96
N ASN A 124 -0.24 -16.49 24.44
CA ASN A 124 0.12 -17.86 24.84
C ASN A 124 1.47 -18.31 24.25
N LEU A 125 1.87 -17.75 23.12
CA LEU A 125 3.11 -18.06 22.39
C LEU A 125 3.38 -19.58 22.32
N ASN A 126 2.41 -20.35 21.81
CA ASN A 126 2.54 -21.79 21.71
C ASN A 126 3.56 -22.18 20.63
N GLU A 127 4.41 -23.21 20.86
CA GLU A 127 5.38 -23.68 19.87
C GLU A 127 4.74 -24.10 18.55
N LEU A 128 3.51 -24.63 18.58
CA LEU A 128 2.78 -25.03 17.38
C LEU A 128 2.33 -23.79 16.55
N ASP A 129 2.07 -22.67 17.21
CA ASP A 129 1.73 -21.41 16.50
C ASP A 129 2.98 -20.81 15.83
N PHE A 130 4.13 -20.84 16.49
CA PHE A 130 5.42 -20.52 15.89
C PHE A 130 5.71 -21.40 14.65
N MET A 131 5.45 -22.71 14.75
CA MET A 131 5.65 -23.65 13.63
C MET A 131 4.69 -23.39 12.47
N GLN A 132 3.48 -22.94 12.73
CA GLN A 132 2.49 -22.61 11.71
C GLN A 132 2.79 -21.27 11.04
N GLU A 133 2.93 -20.23 11.84
CA GLU A 133 3.07 -18.86 11.34
C GLU A 133 4.50 -18.56 10.88
N GLY A 134 5.51 -18.95 11.62
CA GLY A 134 6.91 -18.70 11.31
C GLY A 134 7.45 -19.68 10.26
N HIS A 135 8.09 -20.74 10.77
CA HIS A 135 8.63 -21.83 9.95
C HIS A 135 8.68 -23.14 10.71
N ARG A 136 8.70 -24.25 9.98
CA ARG A 136 8.93 -25.60 10.50
C ARG A 136 9.56 -26.50 9.46
N PHE A 137 10.26 -27.52 9.97
CA PHE A 137 10.68 -28.66 9.17
C PHE A 137 9.57 -29.71 9.14
N ASP A 138 9.37 -30.31 7.97
CA ASP A 138 8.44 -31.40 7.75
C ASP A 138 9.09 -32.42 6.79
N PHE A 139 8.57 -33.64 6.71
CA PHE A 139 9.03 -34.62 5.75
C PHE A 139 8.16 -34.60 4.50
N ALA A 140 8.77 -34.74 3.33
CA ALA A 140 8.04 -34.81 2.07
C ALA A 140 7.09 -36.00 2.04
N LYS A 141 5.82 -35.78 1.70
CA LYS A 141 4.76 -36.80 1.67
C LYS A 141 4.67 -37.58 0.33
N ASN A 142 5.74 -37.53 -0.51
CA ASN A 142 5.76 -38.28 -1.77
C ASN A 142 6.57 -39.59 -1.66
N ASP A 143 6.16 -40.63 -2.38
CA ASP A 143 6.77 -41.99 -2.29
C ASP A 143 8.25 -42.07 -2.69
N LYS A 144 8.75 -41.05 -3.43
CA LYS A 144 10.14 -41.03 -3.91
C LYS A 144 11.13 -40.35 -2.94
N SER A 145 10.65 -39.62 -1.93
CA SER A 145 11.51 -38.82 -1.03
C SER A 145 10.98 -38.75 0.40
N LYS A 146 10.44 -39.87 0.94
CA LYS A 146 9.80 -39.92 2.27
C LYS A 146 10.67 -39.43 3.43
N ASP A 147 11.97 -39.40 3.26
CA ASP A 147 12.90 -38.91 4.30
C ASP A 147 13.43 -37.49 4.03
N GLN A 148 13.07 -36.87 2.93
CA GLN A 148 13.58 -35.55 2.61
C GLN A 148 12.86 -34.46 3.43
N ILE A 149 13.67 -33.65 4.11
CA ILE A 149 13.15 -32.47 4.86
C ILE A 149 12.74 -31.36 3.92
N VAL A 150 11.59 -30.75 4.21
CA VAL A 150 11.06 -29.56 3.55
C VAL A 150 10.76 -28.47 4.57
N LEU A 151 10.84 -27.21 4.13
CA LEU A 151 10.45 -26.05 4.94
C LEU A 151 9.00 -25.67 4.63
N LYS A 152 8.27 -25.33 5.69
CA LYS A 152 6.90 -24.81 5.63
C LYS A 152 6.75 -23.68 6.64
N GLY A 153 5.82 -22.76 6.41
CA GLY A 153 5.48 -21.67 7.32
C GLY A 153 4.78 -20.54 6.57
N ILE A 154 3.91 -19.83 7.23
CA ILE A 154 3.16 -18.74 6.59
C ILE A 154 4.10 -17.57 6.29
N VAL A 155 4.80 -17.04 7.30
CA VAL A 155 5.75 -15.93 7.11
C VAL A 155 6.90 -16.34 6.18
N TYR A 156 7.39 -17.59 6.28
CA TYR A 156 8.41 -18.08 5.35
C TYR A 156 7.95 -17.99 3.89
N ASN A 157 6.73 -18.45 3.58
CA ASN A 157 6.19 -18.38 2.21
C ASN A 157 5.86 -16.94 1.79
N GLU A 158 5.35 -16.14 2.72
CA GLU A 158 5.09 -14.72 2.48
C GLU A 158 6.37 -13.98 2.07
N MET A 159 7.44 -14.19 2.82
CA MET A 159 8.71 -13.51 2.56
C MET A 159 9.40 -14.04 1.29
N LYS A 160 9.22 -15.32 0.93
CA LYS A 160 9.62 -15.81 -0.39
C LYS A 160 8.94 -15.00 -1.51
N GLY A 161 7.64 -14.79 -1.38
CA GLY A 161 6.90 -13.96 -2.34
C GLY A 161 7.31 -12.49 -2.32
N ALA A 162 7.49 -11.90 -1.15
CA ALA A 162 7.90 -10.50 -1.01
C ALA A 162 9.31 -10.25 -1.59
N MET A 163 10.25 -11.14 -1.31
CA MET A 163 11.65 -11.04 -1.78
C MET A 163 11.84 -11.47 -3.24
N SER A 164 10.78 -11.93 -3.93
CA SER A 164 10.80 -12.09 -5.39
C SER A 164 10.77 -10.75 -6.13
N SER A 165 10.30 -9.68 -5.48
CA SER A 165 10.28 -8.33 -6.06
C SER A 165 11.68 -7.72 -6.15
N ILE A 166 12.03 -7.19 -7.32
CA ILE A 166 13.32 -6.49 -7.55
C ILE A 166 13.43 -5.27 -6.63
N SER A 167 12.35 -4.49 -6.48
CA SER A 167 12.32 -3.34 -5.57
C SER A 167 12.59 -3.75 -4.12
N SER A 168 12.03 -4.88 -3.65
CA SER A 168 12.29 -5.38 -2.30
C SER A 168 13.73 -5.82 -2.10
N GLN A 169 14.34 -6.44 -3.13
CA GLN A 169 15.74 -6.83 -3.10
C GLN A 169 16.67 -5.60 -3.14
N ALA A 170 16.30 -4.57 -3.90
CA ALA A 170 17.01 -3.31 -3.98
C ALA A 170 16.97 -2.57 -2.64
N ASP A 171 15.78 -2.43 -2.04
CA ASP A 171 15.60 -1.78 -0.73
C ASP A 171 16.40 -2.50 0.35
N GLN A 172 16.29 -3.83 0.44
CA GLN A 172 17.05 -4.61 1.41
C GLN A 172 18.56 -4.45 1.20
N GLY A 173 19.06 -4.59 -0.04
CA GLY A 173 20.48 -4.45 -0.32
C GLY A 173 21.01 -3.04 -0.05
N LEU A 174 20.22 -2.02 -0.36
CA LEU A 174 20.55 -0.63 -0.04
C LEU A 174 20.64 -0.42 1.47
N ASN A 175 19.61 -0.82 2.22
CA ASN A 175 19.55 -0.63 3.67
C ASN A 175 20.64 -1.39 4.41
N GLU A 176 20.98 -2.63 4.01
CA GLU A 176 22.10 -3.42 4.56
C GLU A 176 23.42 -2.66 4.50
N ASN A 177 23.67 -1.92 3.43
CA ASN A 177 24.92 -1.21 3.19
C ASN A 177 24.90 0.22 3.72
N LEU A 178 23.72 0.86 3.76
CA LEU A 178 23.55 2.21 4.31
C LEU A 178 23.56 2.18 5.85
N PHE A 179 23.01 1.12 6.47
CA PHE A 179 22.88 0.94 7.91
C PHE A 179 23.54 -0.37 8.40
N PRO A 180 24.86 -0.57 8.20
CA PRO A 180 25.52 -1.83 8.54
C PRO A 180 25.49 -2.10 10.06
N ASN A 181 25.11 -3.32 10.43
CA ASN A 181 24.97 -3.77 11.82
C ASN A 181 24.01 -2.90 12.67
N HIS A 182 22.92 -2.49 12.04
CA HIS A 182 21.91 -1.63 12.63
C HIS A 182 20.51 -2.19 12.34
N THR A 183 19.52 -1.89 13.20
CA THR A 183 18.15 -2.38 13.02
C THR A 183 17.58 -2.02 11.63
N TYR A 184 17.93 -0.86 11.09
CA TYR A 184 17.49 -0.44 9.76
C TYR A 184 18.16 -1.18 8.59
N GLY A 185 19.26 -1.87 8.84
CA GLY A 185 19.95 -2.69 7.85
C GLY A 185 19.47 -4.13 7.80
N TYR A 186 18.72 -4.58 8.81
CA TYR A 186 18.16 -5.93 8.83
C TYR A 186 16.78 -5.97 8.16
N ASN A 187 16.44 -7.12 7.55
CA ASN A 187 15.09 -7.38 7.05
C ASN A 187 14.18 -7.75 8.24
N SER A 188 13.42 -6.80 8.75
CA SER A 188 12.50 -7.04 9.87
C SER A 188 11.39 -8.04 9.54
N GLY A 189 11.01 -8.13 8.25
CA GLY A 189 10.07 -9.15 7.75
C GLY A 189 10.65 -10.55 7.73
N GLY A 190 11.96 -10.65 7.59
CA GLY A 190 12.74 -11.88 7.50
C GLY A 190 13.26 -12.20 6.11
N ASP A 191 14.54 -12.50 6.00
CA ASP A 191 15.11 -13.07 4.78
C ASP A 191 14.79 -14.58 4.71
N PRO A 192 14.29 -15.11 3.59
CA PRO A 192 14.00 -16.54 3.46
C PRO A 192 15.16 -17.49 3.77
N GLN A 193 16.42 -17.02 3.67
CA GLN A 193 17.60 -17.79 4.05
C GLN A 193 17.91 -17.75 5.56
N ASP A 194 17.40 -16.73 6.26
CA ASP A 194 17.66 -16.51 7.67
C ASP A 194 16.48 -16.94 8.56
N ILE A 195 15.26 -16.84 8.08
CA ILE A 195 14.06 -17.31 8.79
C ILE A 195 14.24 -18.75 9.36
N PRO A 196 14.77 -19.74 8.60
CA PRO A 196 14.91 -21.10 9.11
C PRO A 196 15.93 -21.26 10.26
N LYS A 197 16.71 -20.24 10.57
CA LYS A 197 17.69 -20.22 11.67
C LYS A 197 17.05 -19.77 12.98
N LEU A 198 15.89 -19.10 12.93
CA LEU A 198 15.18 -18.64 14.12
C LEU A 198 14.68 -19.84 14.94
N THR A 199 14.94 -19.82 16.23
CA THR A 199 14.43 -20.83 17.16
C THR A 199 13.22 -20.30 17.92
N TYR A 200 12.36 -21.21 18.39
CA TYR A 200 11.25 -20.86 19.26
C TYR A 200 11.72 -20.14 20.54
N GLN A 201 12.87 -20.54 21.09
CA GLN A 201 13.44 -19.89 22.26
C GLN A 201 13.84 -18.43 21.99
N ASN A 202 14.42 -18.14 20.82
CA ASN A 202 14.73 -16.75 20.42
C ASN A 202 13.47 -15.89 20.33
N LEU A 203 12.37 -16.45 19.84
CA LEU A 203 11.08 -15.75 19.77
C LEU A 203 10.58 -15.38 21.18
N LEU A 204 10.64 -16.32 22.13
CA LEU A 204 10.24 -16.09 23.53
C LEU A 204 11.09 -15.01 24.22
N GLU A 205 12.40 -15.04 23.98
CA GLU A 205 13.35 -14.06 24.52
C GLU A 205 13.08 -12.67 23.94
N PHE A 206 12.81 -12.60 22.62
CA PHE A 206 12.49 -11.35 21.95
C PHE A 206 11.17 -10.74 22.46
N HIS A 207 10.12 -11.57 22.65
CA HIS A 207 8.88 -11.14 23.26
C HIS A 207 9.11 -10.61 24.66
N LYS A 208 9.76 -11.37 25.54
CA LYS A 208 10.03 -10.97 26.93
C LYS A 208 10.76 -9.64 27.03
N LYS A 209 11.67 -9.37 26.08
CA LYS A 209 12.45 -8.13 26.05
C LYS A 209 11.63 -6.94 25.56
N HIS A 210 10.84 -7.11 24.48
CA HIS A 210 10.26 -5.98 23.76
C HIS A 210 8.80 -5.72 24.13
N TYR A 211 8.00 -6.73 24.52
CA TYR A 211 6.57 -6.60 24.80
C TYR A 211 6.32 -6.35 26.29
N HIS A 212 6.75 -5.20 26.74
CA HIS A 212 6.65 -4.77 28.14
C HIS A 212 6.01 -3.38 28.21
N PRO A 213 5.18 -3.07 29.25
CA PRO A 213 4.57 -1.75 29.38
C PRO A 213 5.55 -0.59 29.32
N SER A 214 6.76 -0.73 29.87
CA SER A 214 7.80 0.33 29.80
C SER A 214 8.33 0.60 28.39
N ASN A 215 8.03 -0.27 27.43
CA ASN A 215 8.36 -0.13 26.01
C ASN A 215 7.14 0.07 25.12
N ALA A 216 5.95 0.06 25.72
CA ALA A 216 4.69 0.21 25.01
C ALA A 216 4.33 1.68 24.81
N ILE A 217 3.73 1.96 23.68
CA ILE A 217 3.13 3.25 23.31
C ILE A 217 1.69 2.99 22.96
N PHE A 218 0.77 3.69 23.62
CA PHE A 218 -0.64 3.71 23.26
C PHE A 218 -0.94 4.94 22.44
N PHE A 219 -1.76 4.78 21.42
CA PHE A 219 -2.28 5.87 20.60
C PHE A 219 -3.78 5.72 20.43
N THR A 220 -4.50 6.83 20.52
CA THR A 220 -5.95 6.86 20.28
C THR A 220 -6.34 8.11 19.51
N TYR A 221 -7.40 7.98 18.71
CA TYR A 221 -8.00 9.07 17.94
C TYR A 221 -9.52 9.00 18.01
N GLY A 222 -10.16 10.16 18.02
CA GLY A 222 -11.60 10.31 17.99
C GLY A 222 -12.20 10.62 19.37
N LYS A 223 -13.52 10.62 19.46
CA LYS A 223 -14.24 10.92 20.70
C LYS A 223 -14.23 9.72 21.64
N ILE A 224 -13.27 9.66 22.54
CA ILE A 224 -13.04 8.55 23.47
C ILE A 224 -12.97 9.07 24.91
N ASP A 225 -13.61 8.35 25.84
CA ASP A 225 -13.47 8.60 27.28
C ASP A 225 -12.08 8.15 27.77
N ILE A 226 -11.13 9.05 27.79
CA ILE A 226 -9.72 8.79 28.12
C ILE A 226 -9.51 8.29 29.56
N PRO A 227 -10.16 8.86 30.60
CA PRO A 227 -10.07 8.31 31.96
C PRO A 227 -10.49 6.84 32.03
N THR A 228 -11.59 6.46 31.41
CA THR A 228 -12.08 5.06 31.38
C THR A 228 -11.10 4.17 30.63
N LEU A 229 -10.65 4.56 29.44
CA LEU A 229 -9.66 3.80 28.66
C LEU A 229 -8.35 3.59 29.44
N GLN A 230 -7.81 4.65 30.05
CA GLN A 230 -6.56 4.56 30.80
C GLN A 230 -6.72 3.68 32.04
N ASN A 231 -7.89 3.69 32.68
CA ASN A 231 -8.19 2.79 33.78
C ASN A 231 -8.27 1.32 33.33
N GLU A 232 -8.85 1.05 32.15
CA GLU A 232 -8.82 -0.30 31.57
C GLU A 232 -7.40 -0.77 31.28
N ILE A 233 -6.54 0.07 30.71
CA ILE A 233 -5.12 -0.23 30.51
C ILE A 233 -4.44 -0.51 31.86
N GLN A 234 -4.71 0.31 32.86
CA GLN A 234 -4.14 0.14 34.21
C GLN A 234 -4.55 -1.21 34.83
N ILE A 235 -5.82 -1.55 34.76
CA ILE A 235 -6.38 -2.77 35.39
C ILE A 235 -6.01 -4.03 34.58
N ASN A 236 -6.10 -3.97 33.28
CA ASN A 236 -5.91 -5.17 32.44
C ASN A 236 -4.45 -5.43 32.08
N VAL A 237 -3.58 -4.39 32.14
CA VAL A 237 -2.17 -4.52 31.72
C VAL A 237 -1.24 -4.12 32.85
N LEU A 238 -1.16 -2.82 33.19
CA LEU A 238 -0.04 -2.28 33.96
C LEU A 238 0.12 -2.90 35.34
N LYS A 239 -0.98 -3.23 36.02
CA LYS A 239 -0.94 -3.84 37.37
C LYS A 239 -0.28 -5.23 37.40
N HIS A 240 -0.17 -5.91 36.26
CA HIS A 240 0.38 -7.25 36.18
C HIS A 240 1.88 -7.29 35.92
N PHE A 241 2.51 -6.13 35.73
CA PHE A 241 3.93 -6.00 35.47
C PHE A 241 4.65 -5.22 36.57
N SER A 242 5.96 -5.44 36.63
CA SER A 242 6.88 -4.61 37.40
C SER A 242 7.65 -3.70 36.44
N PRO A 243 8.06 -2.49 36.82
CA PRO A 243 8.84 -1.60 35.97
C PRO A 243 10.12 -2.28 35.47
N SER A 244 10.47 -2.03 34.21
CA SER A 244 11.75 -2.43 33.65
C SER A 244 12.70 -1.24 33.63
N ALA A 245 13.95 -1.48 33.98
CA ALA A 245 15.02 -0.48 33.86
C ALA A 245 15.67 -0.49 32.45
N GLU A 246 15.38 -1.51 31.64
CA GLU A 246 15.94 -1.62 30.30
C GLU A 246 15.22 -0.67 29.35
N LYS A 247 15.95 0.30 28.82
CA LYS A 247 15.46 1.24 27.81
C LYS A 247 15.83 0.75 26.42
N ILE A 248 14.83 0.56 25.57
CA ILE A 248 15.02 0.17 24.18
C ILE A 248 15.09 1.44 23.32
N GLU A 249 16.23 1.66 22.71
CA GLU A 249 16.50 2.85 21.90
C GLU A 249 17.19 2.50 20.59
N VAL A 250 16.75 3.13 19.51
CA VAL A 250 17.47 3.09 18.25
C VAL A 250 18.65 4.05 18.33
N LYS A 251 19.84 3.51 18.20
CA LYS A 251 21.07 4.32 18.12
C LYS A 251 21.16 4.97 16.75
N GLU A 252 21.86 6.08 16.63
CA GLU A 252 22.16 6.65 15.31
C GLU A 252 23.21 5.79 14.59
N SER A 253 23.03 5.61 13.29
CA SER A 253 24.01 4.94 12.47
C SER A 253 25.24 5.86 12.27
N LYS A 254 26.40 5.24 12.19
CA LYS A 254 27.65 5.98 11.97
C LYS A 254 27.71 6.51 10.55
N SER A 255 27.98 7.81 10.41
CA SER A 255 28.27 8.43 9.12
C SER A 255 29.50 7.80 8.47
N PHE A 256 29.53 7.73 7.15
CA PHE A 256 30.69 7.28 6.40
C PHE A 256 31.76 8.37 6.40
N ARG A 257 33.01 7.94 6.41
CA ARG A 257 34.15 8.86 6.29
C ARG A 257 34.48 9.23 4.84
N LYS A 258 33.99 8.41 3.90
CA LYS A 258 34.14 8.55 2.44
C LYS A 258 33.01 7.82 1.73
N PRO A 259 32.69 8.21 0.49
CA PRO A 259 31.73 7.47 -0.34
C PRO A 259 32.04 5.97 -0.43
N LYS A 260 30.98 5.16 -0.46
CA LYS A 260 31.04 3.70 -0.52
C LYS A 260 30.41 3.17 -1.79
N TYR A 261 30.83 1.98 -2.17
CA TYR A 261 30.24 1.16 -3.22
C TYR A 261 29.82 -0.18 -2.68
N ALA A 262 28.67 -0.65 -3.13
CA ALA A 262 28.17 -1.98 -2.79
C ALA A 262 27.37 -2.55 -3.97
N LEU A 263 27.26 -3.85 -4.02
CA LEU A 263 26.49 -4.55 -5.03
C LEU A 263 25.78 -5.77 -4.44
N LYS A 264 24.66 -6.16 -5.07
CA LYS A 264 23.92 -7.40 -4.75
C LYS A 264 23.45 -8.03 -6.05
N ASN A 265 23.58 -9.34 -6.18
CA ASN A 265 23.05 -10.04 -7.33
C ASN A 265 21.53 -10.21 -7.21
N TYR A 266 20.84 -10.22 -8.35
CA TYR A 266 19.41 -10.47 -8.43
C TYR A 266 19.05 -11.20 -9.72
N LYS A 267 17.83 -11.78 -9.79
CA LYS A 267 17.32 -12.40 -11.01
C LYS A 267 16.72 -11.34 -11.94
N PRO A 268 17.25 -11.16 -13.18
CA PRO A 268 16.67 -10.22 -14.14
C PRO A 268 15.37 -10.78 -14.75
N LEU A 269 14.40 -9.88 -15.04
CA LEU A 269 13.15 -10.22 -15.73
C LEU A 269 13.32 -10.58 -17.22
N SER A 270 14.41 -10.16 -17.82
CA SER A 270 14.74 -10.42 -19.23
C SER A 270 16.22 -10.74 -19.39
N ASN A 271 16.58 -11.30 -20.55
CA ASN A 271 17.98 -11.57 -20.90
C ASN A 271 18.68 -10.36 -21.53
N ASP A 272 18.13 -9.16 -21.45
CA ASP A 272 18.72 -7.95 -21.99
C ASP A 272 20.04 -7.63 -21.27
N GLU A 273 21.01 -7.05 -22.00
CA GLU A 273 22.30 -6.68 -21.44
C GLU A 273 22.20 -5.47 -20.49
N ASN A 274 21.12 -4.68 -20.60
CA ASN A 274 20.85 -3.48 -19.83
C ASN A 274 19.86 -3.76 -18.69
N ASN A 275 20.27 -4.53 -17.70
CA ASN A 275 19.45 -4.93 -16.57
C ASN A 275 20.03 -4.54 -15.20
N TYR A 276 21.05 -3.66 -15.16
CA TYR A 276 21.57 -3.20 -13.89
C TYR A 276 20.65 -2.12 -13.32
N HIS A 277 20.48 -2.12 -11.99
CA HIS A 277 19.83 -1.02 -11.27
C HIS A 277 20.90 -0.29 -10.47
N VAL A 278 20.97 1.02 -10.57
CA VAL A 278 21.96 1.85 -9.88
C VAL A 278 21.24 2.84 -9.01
N LEU A 279 21.52 2.81 -7.71
CA LEU A 279 20.97 3.69 -6.69
C LEU A 279 22.11 4.46 -6.01
N VAL A 280 21.96 5.75 -5.88
CA VAL A 280 22.88 6.61 -5.14
C VAL A 280 22.15 7.18 -3.94
N SER A 281 22.66 6.91 -2.74
CA SER A 281 21.97 7.30 -1.50
C SER A 281 22.87 8.09 -0.58
N TRP A 282 22.28 9.04 0.13
CA TRP A 282 22.94 9.85 1.15
C TRP A 282 22.28 9.66 2.50
N LEU A 283 23.07 9.30 3.50
CA LEU A 283 22.60 9.28 4.88
C LEU A 283 22.60 10.72 5.41
N LEU A 284 21.47 11.15 5.96
CA LEU A 284 21.22 12.53 6.36
C LEU A 284 21.07 12.66 7.88
N GLY A 285 20.62 13.81 8.36
CA GLY A 285 20.29 14.07 9.75
C GLY A 285 19.09 13.29 10.25
N THR A 286 18.65 13.60 11.48
CA THR A 286 17.49 12.92 12.07
C THR A 286 16.15 13.49 11.57
N SER A 287 15.10 12.68 11.60
CA SER A 287 13.71 13.06 11.27
C SER A 287 12.96 13.68 12.46
N LEU A 288 13.66 13.98 13.56
CA LEU A 288 13.02 14.31 14.83
C LEU A 288 12.70 15.80 15.04
N ASP A 289 13.18 16.67 14.15
CA ASP A 289 12.75 18.06 14.07
C ASP A 289 11.70 18.22 12.96
N PRO A 290 10.48 18.72 13.26
CA PRO A 290 9.43 18.87 12.25
C PRO A 290 9.80 19.85 11.12
N VAL A 291 10.61 20.89 11.42
CA VAL A 291 11.03 21.88 10.42
C VAL A 291 12.08 21.28 9.50
N ASP A 292 13.04 20.52 10.02
CA ASP A 292 14.07 19.86 9.22
C ASP A 292 13.46 18.76 8.33
N LYS A 293 12.46 18.01 8.87
CA LYS A 293 11.67 17.04 8.07
C LYS A 293 10.90 17.75 6.95
N MET A 294 10.32 18.90 7.21
CA MET A 294 9.60 19.69 6.21
C MET A 294 10.54 20.31 5.18
N GLU A 295 11.74 20.70 5.60
CA GLU A 295 12.82 21.15 4.70
C GLU A 295 13.23 20.04 3.73
N ALA A 296 13.42 18.83 4.23
CA ALA A 296 13.71 17.67 3.39
C ALA A 296 12.60 17.44 2.35
N LYS A 297 11.32 17.55 2.74
CA LYS A 297 10.18 17.47 1.83
C LYS A 297 10.12 18.60 0.81
N LEU A 298 10.55 19.82 1.19
CA LEU A 298 10.65 20.93 0.24
C LEU A 298 11.76 20.69 -0.78
N ILE A 299 12.91 20.22 -0.35
CA ILE A 299 14.00 19.86 -1.26
C ILE A 299 13.59 18.70 -2.16
N GLU A 300 12.88 17.68 -1.65
CA GLU A 300 12.30 16.62 -2.45
C GLU A 300 11.36 17.16 -3.52
N SER A 301 10.44 18.06 -3.17
CA SER A 301 9.50 18.67 -4.13
C SER A 301 10.23 19.49 -5.19
N ILE A 302 11.25 20.28 -4.83
CA ILE A 302 12.09 21.01 -5.78
C ILE A 302 12.77 20.05 -6.76
N LEU A 303 13.26 18.90 -6.29
CA LEU A 303 14.03 17.96 -7.09
C LEU A 303 13.15 17.03 -7.93
N LEU A 304 11.96 16.62 -7.41
CA LEU A 304 11.24 15.42 -7.86
C LEU A 304 9.72 15.61 -8.04
N GLU A 305 9.12 16.80 -7.82
CA GLU A 305 7.65 16.93 -7.80
C GLU A 305 6.98 16.49 -9.11
N ASN A 306 7.62 16.73 -10.23
CA ASN A 306 7.12 16.35 -11.56
C ASN A 306 8.28 16.27 -12.58
N SER A 307 7.95 15.89 -13.80
CA SER A 307 8.94 15.68 -14.88
C SER A 307 9.66 16.95 -15.35
N ALA A 308 9.22 18.14 -14.94
CA ALA A 308 9.96 19.40 -15.15
C ALA A 308 10.91 19.71 -13.98
N SER A 309 10.84 18.99 -12.88
CA SER A 309 11.74 19.13 -11.73
C SER A 309 13.15 18.69 -12.10
N PRO A 310 14.20 19.39 -11.61
CA PRO A 310 15.56 19.21 -12.11
C PRO A 310 16.10 17.77 -12.13
N LEU A 311 15.88 17.03 -11.03
CA LEU A 311 16.38 15.67 -10.92
C LEU A 311 15.49 14.67 -11.65
N SER A 312 14.16 14.78 -11.54
CA SER A 312 13.23 13.96 -12.32
C SER A 312 13.52 14.06 -13.80
N LYS A 313 13.64 15.29 -14.32
CA LYS A 313 13.97 15.52 -15.73
C LYS A 313 15.28 14.85 -16.11
N ALA A 314 16.33 15.03 -15.32
CA ALA A 314 17.65 14.46 -15.63
C ALA A 314 17.61 12.92 -15.69
N LEU A 315 16.84 12.29 -14.76
CA LEU A 315 16.69 10.83 -14.72
C LEU A 315 15.78 10.29 -15.83
N GLU A 316 14.74 11.04 -16.24
CA GLU A 316 13.80 10.62 -17.27
C GLU A 316 14.39 10.71 -18.70
N VAL A 317 15.16 11.78 -19.00
CA VAL A 317 15.65 12.03 -20.37
C VAL A 317 17.03 11.41 -20.64
N THR A 318 17.69 10.81 -19.67
CA THR A 318 19.03 10.24 -19.86
C THR A 318 19.00 8.93 -20.65
N ASN A 319 20.05 8.68 -21.42
CA ASN A 319 20.28 7.40 -22.10
C ASN A 319 21.10 6.39 -21.25
N LEU A 320 21.39 6.72 -19.98
CA LEU A 320 22.14 5.82 -19.09
C LEU A 320 21.33 4.66 -18.54
N GLY A 321 20.01 4.81 -18.48
CA GLY A 321 19.07 3.79 -18.02
C GLY A 321 17.78 3.82 -18.81
N SER A 322 16.89 2.90 -18.52
CA SER A 322 15.58 2.78 -19.18
C SER A 322 14.51 3.66 -18.54
N VAL A 323 14.50 3.73 -17.20
CA VAL A 323 13.55 4.52 -16.40
C VAL A 323 14.18 4.93 -15.07
N PRO A 324 13.69 6.01 -14.43
CA PRO A 324 14.02 6.31 -13.05
C PRO A 324 13.62 5.17 -12.10
N SER A 325 14.44 4.92 -11.08
CA SER A 325 14.10 3.96 -10.04
C SER A 325 12.93 4.45 -9.19
N ASP A 326 12.01 3.55 -8.84
CA ASP A 326 10.88 3.80 -7.92
C ASP A 326 11.34 4.11 -6.48
N MET A 327 12.60 3.84 -6.14
CA MET A 327 13.22 4.22 -4.87
C MET A 327 13.72 5.66 -4.83
N THR A 328 13.55 6.45 -5.90
CA THR A 328 14.00 7.85 -5.94
C THR A 328 13.12 8.72 -5.05
N SER A 329 13.56 8.97 -3.81
CA SER A 329 12.78 9.71 -2.80
C SER A 329 13.61 10.02 -1.55
N PHE A 330 13.04 10.84 -0.64
CA PHE A 330 13.48 10.95 0.75
C PHE A 330 12.75 9.94 1.64
N ASP A 331 13.49 9.14 2.40
CA ASP A 331 12.93 8.43 3.56
C ASP A 331 13.05 9.32 4.80
N THR A 332 11.91 9.71 5.34
CA THR A 332 11.79 10.53 6.55
C THR A 332 11.04 9.80 7.67
N TYR A 333 10.84 8.48 7.52
CA TYR A 333 10.10 7.65 8.50
C TYR A 333 11.01 6.98 9.51
N LYS A 334 12.26 6.70 9.15
CA LYS A 334 13.27 6.21 10.10
C LYS A 334 13.78 7.36 10.98
N LYS A 335 14.38 7.04 12.13
CA LYS A 335 15.02 8.03 13.00
C LYS A 335 16.03 8.90 12.25
N GLN A 336 16.78 8.28 11.37
CA GLN A 336 17.77 8.93 10.52
C GLN A 336 17.26 8.95 9.09
N MET A 337 17.14 10.13 8.51
CA MET A 337 16.68 10.33 7.13
C MET A 337 17.76 9.87 6.15
N TYR A 338 17.35 9.48 4.97
CA TYR A 338 18.22 9.31 3.82
C TYR A 338 17.51 9.71 2.54
N PHE A 339 18.30 10.06 1.54
CA PHE A 339 17.80 10.34 0.19
C PHE A 339 18.38 9.31 -0.78
N THR A 340 17.59 8.85 -1.71
CA THR A 340 18.01 7.95 -2.78
C THR A 340 17.57 8.51 -4.13
N ALA A 341 18.41 8.36 -5.14
CA ALA A 341 18.05 8.58 -6.54
C ALA A 341 18.77 7.56 -7.43
N GLY A 342 18.14 7.16 -8.53
CA GLY A 342 18.75 6.14 -9.37
C GLY A 342 18.00 5.82 -10.64
N LEU A 343 18.54 4.84 -11.37
CA LEU A 343 18.04 4.36 -12.65
C LEU A 343 17.93 2.85 -12.68
N GLU A 344 16.93 2.36 -13.39
CA GLU A 344 16.75 0.96 -13.76
C GLU A 344 17.13 0.76 -15.24
N GLY A 345 17.50 -0.46 -15.61
CA GLY A 345 17.87 -0.78 -16.99
C GLY A 345 19.18 -0.14 -17.44
N VAL A 346 20.16 -0.04 -16.55
CA VAL A 346 21.48 0.52 -16.79
C VAL A 346 22.39 -0.54 -17.40
N SER A 347 23.29 -0.14 -18.31
CA SER A 347 24.32 -1.03 -18.85
C SER A 347 25.43 -1.30 -17.81
N ALA A 348 26.15 -2.39 -17.98
CA ALA A 348 27.30 -2.72 -17.14
C ALA A 348 28.35 -1.59 -17.09
N ASN A 349 28.95 -1.37 -15.92
CA ASN A 349 30.03 -0.39 -15.70
C ASN A 349 29.64 1.08 -15.97
N GLN A 350 28.35 1.42 -15.80
CA GLN A 350 27.86 2.80 -15.94
C GLN A 350 27.48 3.44 -14.58
N GLU A 351 27.68 2.74 -13.46
CA GLU A 351 27.28 3.19 -12.12
C GLU A 351 27.88 4.55 -11.75
N MET A 352 29.14 4.81 -12.14
CA MET A 352 29.79 6.08 -11.90
C MET A 352 29.18 7.22 -12.72
N LYS A 353 28.71 6.96 -13.93
CA LYS A 353 28.05 7.98 -14.74
C LYS A 353 26.67 8.33 -14.22
N VAL A 354 25.96 7.34 -13.65
CA VAL A 354 24.67 7.59 -12.99
C VAL A 354 24.89 8.45 -11.74
N GLU A 355 25.92 8.14 -10.92
CA GLU A 355 26.30 9.00 -9.79
C GLU A 355 26.66 10.41 -10.25
N GLU A 356 27.48 10.56 -11.28
CA GLU A 356 27.87 11.84 -11.84
C GLU A 356 26.69 12.65 -12.36
N LEU A 357 25.74 12.01 -13.05
CA LEU A 357 24.49 12.64 -13.51
C LEU A 357 23.74 13.30 -12.34
N ILE A 358 23.53 12.54 -11.26
CA ILE A 358 22.79 13.01 -10.09
C ILE A 358 23.55 14.14 -9.38
N VAL A 359 24.85 13.97 -9.16
CA VAL A 359 25.70 14.97 -8.51
C VAL A 359 25.77 16.26 -9.34
N ASN A 360 25.82 16.18 -10.66
CA ASN A 360 25.83 17.35 -11.55
C ASN A 360 24.55 18.18 -11.42
N VAL A 361 23.38 17.55 -11.20
CA VAL A 361 22.12 18.28 -10.92
C VAL A 361 22.27 19.12 -9.66
N PHE A 362 22.80 18.55 -8.58
CA PHE A 362 23.00 19.28 -7.34
C PHE A 362 24.03 20.40 -7.49
N GLN A 363 25.12 20.16 -8.20
CA GLN A 363 26.14 21.20 -8.51
C GLN A 363 25.54 22.36 -9.29
N SER A 364 24.70 22.08 -10.29
CA SER A 364 24.03 23.12 -11.07
C SER A 364 23.10 23.97 -10.20
N LEU A 365 22.26 23.33 -9.36
CA LEU A 365 21.37 24.06 -8.45
C LEU A 365 22.13 24.95 -7.44
N VAL A 366 23.27 24.47 -6.97
CA VAL A 366 24.12 25.25 -6.04
C VAL A 366 24.84 26.41 -6.74
N LYS A 367 25.26 26.19 -7.99
CA LYS A 367 26.01 27.19 -8.76
C LYS A 367 25.10 28.27 -9.37
N ASP A 368 24.01 27.84 -10.00
CA ASP A 368 23.16 28.68 -10.82
C ASP A 368 22.00 29.30 -10.00
N GLY A 369 21.76 28.74 -8.80
CA GLY A 369 20.64 29.09 -7.93
C GLY A 369 19.37 28.32 -8.26
N ILE A 370 18.45 28.29 -7.29
CA ILE A 370 17.13 27.67 -7.45
C ILE A 370 16.14 28.74 -7.90
N PRO A 371 15.43 28.56 -9.05
CA PRO A 371 14.43 29.53 -9.52
C PRO A 371 13.34 29.76 -8.47
N GLN A 372 12.99 31.01 -8.24
CA GLN A 372 11.97 31.37 -7.23
C GLN A 372 10.59 30.77 -7.54
N ASP A 373 10.19 30.70 -8.80
CA ASP A 373 8.95 30.06 -9.23
C ASP A 373 8.90 28.58 -8.89
N LEU A 374 10.03 27.88 -8.89
CA LEU A 374 10.13 26.47 -8.49
C LEU A 374 10.00 26.34 -6.95
N ILE A 375 10.58 27.23 -6.18
CA ILE A 375 10.41 27.27 -4.71
C ILE A 375 8.95 27.53 -4.36
N ASP A 376 8.33 28.53 -4.99
CA ASP A 376 6.95 28.92 -4.73
C ASP A 376 5.96 27.81 -5.10
N SER A 377 6.15 27.15 -6.23
CA SER A 377 5.31 26.00 -6.64
C SER A 377 5.49 24.80 -5.70
N SER A 378 6.71 24.51 -5.25
CA SER A 378 6.97 23.45 -4.27
C SER A 378 6.32 23.73 -2.92
N LEU A 379 6.36 24.97 -2.44
CA LEU A 379 5.65 25.39 -1.23
C LEU A 379 4.13 25.25 -1.38
N HIS A 380 3.59 25.60 -2.56
CA HIS A 380 2.17 25.41 -2.89
C HIS A 380 1.76 23.94 -2.83
N GLN A 381 2.60 23.04 -3.40
CA GLN A 381 2.34 21.59 -3.33
C GLN A 381 2.39 21.07 -1.89
N ILE A 382 3.32 21.54 -1.07
CA ILE A 382 3.39 21.19 0.36
C ILE A 382 2.11 21.65 1.06
N GLU A 383 1.66 22.89 0.85
CA GLU A 383 0.42 23.39 1.46
C GLU A 383 -0.79 22.53 1.12
N ILE A 384 -0.93 22.13 -0.13
CA ILE A 384 -1.99 21.22 -0.57
C ILE A 384 -1.87 19.85 0.13
N LYS A 385 -0.67 19.26 0.13
CA LYS A 385 -0.42 17.96 0.77
C LYS A 385 -0.74 17.97 2.27
N LEU A 386 -0.47 19.09 2.96
CA LEU A 386 -0.80 19.25 4.38
C LEU A 386 -2.31 19.33 4.64
N LYS A 387 -3.08 19.93 3.73
CA LYS A 387 -4.54 20.06 3.85
C LYS A 387 -5.30 18.83 3.38
N LYS A 388 -4.72 18.05 2.48
CA LYS A 388 -5.37 16.90 1.87
C LYS A 388 -5.59 15.77 2.87
N ILE A 389 -6.85 15.36 3.02
CA ILE A 389 -7.24 14.15 3.74
C ILE A 389 -7.38 13.05 2.69
N SER A 390 -6.53 12.03 2.74
CA SER A 390 -6.62 10.90 1.80
C SER A 390 -7.68 9.91 2.27
N GLY A 391 -8.44 9.34 1.32
CA GLY A 391 -9.36 8.23 1.59
C GLY A 391 -8.64 6.87 1.60
N GLY A 392 -9.34 5.82 2.03
CA GLY A 392 -8.88 4.43 1.97
C GLY A 392 -8.06 3.95 3.17
N PHE A 393 -7.73 4.84 4.11
CA PHE A 393 -7.08 4.48 5.37
C PHE A 393 -7.63 5.39 6.49
N PRO A 394 -7.95 4.87 7.69
CA PRO A 394 -8.50 5.66 8.79
C PRO A 394 -7.67 6.91 9.09
N TYR A 395 -8.32 8.06 9.19
CA TYR A 395 -7.61 9.34 9.34
C TYR A 395 -6.75 9.40 10.59
N GLY A 396 -7.27 8.86 11.72
CA GLY A 396 -6.49 8.76 12.96
C GLY A 396 -5.19 7.96 12.78
N LEU A 397 -5.21 6.90 12.00
CA LEU A 397 -4.01 6.11 11.70
C LEU A 397 -3.05 6.84 10.76
N GLN A 398 -3.54 7.66 9.82
CA GLN A 398 -2.68 8.51 8.97
C GLN A 398 -1.90 9.52 9.84
N LEU A 399 -2.58 10.14 10.80
CA LEU A 399 -1.95 11.07 11.75
C LEU A 399 -0.90 10.36 12.62
N LEU A 400 -1.20 9.14 13.10
CA LEU A 400 -0.23 8.33 13.82
C LEU A 400 1.01 8.05 12.99
N MET A 401 0.85 7.53 11.77
CA MET A 401 1.97 7.16 10.92
C MET A 401 2.89 8.36 10.62
N SER A 402 2.31 9.54 10.43
CA SER A 402 3.08 10.77 10.18
C SER A 402 3.93 11.19 11.39
N SER A 403 3.47 10.88 12.60
CA SER A 403 4.12 11.24 13.88
C SER A 403 4.93 10.12 14.51
N MET A 404 4.91 8.91 13.92
CA MET A 404 5.55 7.73 14.50
C MET A 404 7.05 7.92 14.85
N PRO A 405 7.89 8.56 14.00
CA PRO A 405 9.29 8.81 14.38
C PRO A 405 9.43 9.61 15.68
N TYR A 406 8.60 10.64 15.87
CA TYR A 406 8.63 11.47 17.08
C TYR A 406 8.18 10.68 18.31
N ILE A 407 7.16 9.84 18.14
CA ILE A 407 6.63 9.00 19.21
C ILE A 407 7.67 7.95 19.64
N LEU A 408 8.25 7.23 18.68
CA LEU A 408 9.20 6.14 18.94
C LEU A 408 10.52 6.62 19.56
N HIS A 409 10.99 7.80 19.18
CA HIS A 409 12.32 8.29 19.56
C HIS A 409 12.29 9.41 20.61
N ASP A 410 11.20 9.49 21.37
CA ASP A 410 11.02 10.41 22.50
C ASP A 410 11.18 11.91 22.12
N ALA A 411 10.84 12.28 20.89
CA ALA A 411 10.82 13.65 20.43
C ALA A 411 9.51 14.38 20.81
N ASP A 412 9.41 15.65 20.48
CA ASP A 412 8.23 16.48 20.77
C ASP A 412 7.07 16.12 19.83
N VAL A 413 6.23 15.20 20.30
CA VAL A 413 5.09 14.68 19.55
C VAL A 413 4.01 15.75 19.33
N VAL A 414 3.79 16.62 20.33
CA VAL A 414 2.70 17.61 20.25
C VAL A 414 3.00 18.63 19.17
N ASN A 415 4.22 19.15 19.13
CA ASN A 415 4.63 20.08 18.08
C ASN A 415 4.83 19.42 16.72
N SER A 416 5.03 18.10 16.65
CA SER A 416 5.11 17.39 15.36
C SER A 416 3.81 17.44 14.53
N TYR A 417 2.68 17.68 15.17
CA TYR A 417 1.37 17.89 14.50
C TYR A 417 1.15 19.33 14.05
N ASP A 418 1.89 20.31 14.60
CA ASP A 418 1.77 21.73 14.22
C ASP A 418 2.58 22.03 12.95
N LEU A 419 2.09 21.48 11.85
CA LEU A 419 2.75 21.60 10.56
C LEU A 419 2.65 23.00 9.97
N GLU A 420 1.63 23.82 10.36
CA GLU A 420 1.51 25.22 9.92
C GLU A 420 2.64 26.06 10.52
N THR A 421 2.90 25.96 11.83
CA THR A 421 4.03 26.65 12.47
C THR A 421 5.38 26.18 11.92
N SER A 422 5.51 24.89 11.60
CA SER A 422 6.71 24.35 10.98
C SER A 422 6.93 24.92 9.57
N LEU A 423 5.87 25.05 8.77
CA LEU A 423 5.92 25.65 7.44
C LEU A 423 6.27 27.14 7.49
N GLU A 424 5.67 27.90 8.40
CA GLU A 424 6.02 29.31 8.61
C GLU A 424 7.48 29.49 9.02
N THR A 425 7.98 28.62 9.88
CA THR A 425 9.38 28.64 10.31
C THR A 425 10.32 28.33 9.15
N LEU A 426 9.96 27.35 8.34
CA LEU A 426 10.70 27.02 7.11
C LEU A 426 10.69 28.21 6.13
N LYS A 427 9.55 28.84 5.88
CA LYS A 427 9.44 30.04 5.04
C LYS A 427 10.38 31.17 5.51
N LYS A 428 10.51 31.35 6.83
CA LYS A 428 11.49 32.32 7.39
C LYS A 428 12.95 31.92 7.14
N ARG A 429 13.28 30.62 7.21
CA ARG A 429 14.64 30.11 6.91
C ARG A 429 15.00 30.34 5.45
N ILE A 430 14.11 29.98 4.52
CA ILE A 430 14.38 30.05 3.07
C ILE A 430 14.40 31.48 2.51
N ASN A 431 13.81 32.44 3.20
CA ASN A 431 13.93 33.87 2.82
C ASN A 431 15.39 34.40 2.91
N LYS A 432 16.30 33.66 3.55
CA LYS A 432 17.71 34.03 3.55
C LYS A 432 18.32 33.62 2.22
N LYS A 433 18.89 34.58 1.51
CA LYS A 433 19.53 34.35 0.19
C LYS A 433 20.54 33.19 0.25
N GLY A 434 20.42 32.26 -0.66
CA GLY A 434 21.34 31.13 -0.78
C GLY A 434 21.14 30.02 0.27
N TYR A 435 20.05 30.07 1.05
CA TYR A 435 19.82 29.10 2.12
C TYR A 435 19.63 27.69 1.56
N LEU A 436 18.75 27.50 0.59
CA LEU A 436 18.46 26.19 0.02
C LEU A 436 19.65 25.62 -0.75
N GLU A 437 20.37 26.47 -1.48
CA GLU A 437 21.59 26.09 -2.19
C GLU A 437 22.66 25.58 -1.21
N ASN A 438 22.83 26.25 -0.07
CA ASN A 438 23.75 25.80 0.97
C ASN A 438 23.30 24.47 1.60
N ARG A 439 21.99 24.28 1.81
CA ARG A 439 21.45 23.01 2.34
C ARG A 439 21.66 21.86 1.36
N ILE A 440 21.43 22.06 0.07
CA ILE A 440 21.73 21.08 -0.97
C ILE A 440 23.22 20.73 -1.00
N ARG A 441 24.09 21.74 -0.87
CA ARG A 441 25.54 21.51 -0.77
C ARG A 441 25.89 20.64 0.43
N GLU A 442 25.41 21.00 1.62
CA GLU A 442 25.67 20.28 2.88
C GLU A 442 25.11 18.83 2.84
N MET A 443 23.90 18.66 2.32
CA MET A 443 23.23 17.36 2.29
C MET A 443 23.86 16.39 1.29
N PHE A 444 24.34 16.87 0.14
CA PHE A 444 24.69 16.00 -0.98
C PHE A 444 26.13 16.15 -1.45
N LEU A 445 26.66 17.38 -1.57
CA LEU A 445 27.98 17.61 -2.17
C LEU A 445 29.11 17.47 -1.15
N ASP A 446 28.95 18.07 0.02
CA ASP A 446 29.95 18.05 1.10
C ASP A 446 29.75 16.84 2.03
N ASN A 447 28.68 16.06 1.87
CA ASN A 447 28.35 14.91 2.69
C ASN A 447 29.10 13.64 2.23
N PRO A 448 30.05 13.13 3.02
CA PRO A 448 30.79 11.92 2.67
C PRO A 448 29.98 10.64 2.86
N SER A 449 28.82 10.71 3.53
CA SER A 449 27.95 9.54 3.79
C SER A 449 27.10 9.19 2.56
N ARG A 450 27.77 8.95 1.43
CA ARG A 450 27.18 8.55 0.15
C ARG A 450 27.46 7.09 -0.14
N LEU A 451 26.45 6.37 -0.60
CA LEU A 451 26.51 4.99 -1.05
C LEU A 451 26.03 4.90 -2.48
N THR A 452 26.87 4.38 -3.39
CA THR A 452 26.44 3.94 -4.72
C THR A 452 26.24 2.44 -4.67
N PHE A 453 24.99 2.02 -4.79
CA PHE A 453 24.54 0.63 -4.70
C PHE A 453 24.09 0.14 -6.07
N GLN A 454 24.48 -1.08 -6.41
CA GLN A 454 24.14 -1.68 -7.70
C GLN A 454 23.47 -3.04 -7.52
N LEU A 455 22.31 -3.24 -8.15
CA LEU A 455 21.81 -4.58 -8.41
C LEU A 455 22.39 -5.08 -9.71
N VAL A 456 23.02 -6.26 -9.64
CA VAL A 456 23.73 -6.91 -10.74
C VAL A 456 22.91 -8.11 -11.22
N PRO A 457 22.52 -8.18 -12.51
CA PRO A 457 21.76 -9.29 -13.05
C PRO A 457 22.57 -10.60 -13.01
N ASP A 458 21.99 -11.65 -12.50
CA ASP A 458 22.58 -13.00 -12.40
C ASP A 458 21.57 -14.03 -12.91
N LYS A 459 21.79 -14.57 -14.10
CA LYS A 459 20.89 -15.55 -14.74
C LYS A 459 20.73 -16.83 -13.92
N ASP A 460 21.71 -17.17 -13.11
CA ASP A 460 21.71 -18.36 -12.28
C ASP A 460 21.25 -18.07 -10.84
N TYR A 461 20.72 -16.88 -10.57
CA TYR A 461 20.37 -16.44 -9.22
C TYR A 461 19.45 -17.43 -8.48
N ASP A 462 18.31 -17.81 -9.09
CA ASP A 462 17.37 -18.75 -8.48
C ASP A 462 18.03 -20.10 -8.18
N GLN A 463 18.80 -20.62 -9.13
CA GLN A 463 19.51 -21.88 -8.95
C GLN A 463 20.52 -21.81 -7.79
N LYS A 464 21.21 -20.66 -7.67
CA LYS A 464 22.14 -20.43 -6.55
C LYS A 464 21.40 -20.31 -5.22
N GLN A 465 20.26 -19.63 -5.18
CA GLN A 465 19.44 -19.52 -3.96
C GLN A 465 18.84 -20.89 -3.58
N ASP A 466 18.24 -21.59 -4.53
CA ASP A 466 17.72 -22.94 -4.33
C ASP A 466 18.79 -23.92 -3.83
N ASN A 467 20.00 -23.85 -4.39
CA ASN A 467 21.10 -24.69 -3.96
C ASN A 467 21.51 -24.38 -2.52
N LYS A 468 21.58 -23.11 -2.11
CA LYS A 468 21.86 -22.74 -0.72
C LYS A 468 20.83 -23.33 0.25
N ILE A 469 19.53 -23.22 -0.09
CA ILE A 469 18.45 -23.79 0.72
C ILE A 469 18.55 -25.32 0.73
N LYS A 470 18.80 -25.96 -0.41
CA LYS A 470 19.00 -27.42 -0.50
C LYS A 470 20.19 -27.88 0.34
N GLU A 471 21.33 -27.22 0.25
CA GLU A 471 22.51 -27.49 1.04
C GLU A 471 22.23 -27.35 2.54
N PHE A 472 21.54 -26.29 2.94
CA PHE A 472 21.10 -26.09 4.31
C PHE A 472 20.22 -27.25 4.79
N LEU A 473 19.21 -27.64 4.00
CA LEU A 473 18.29 -28.74 4.33
C LEU A 473 19.03 -30.08 4.39
N ILE A 474 19.94 -30.38 3.47
CA ILE A 474 20.79 -31.59 3.48
C ILE A 474 21.67 -31.60 4.71
N SER A 475 22.30 -30.48 5.05
CA SER A 475 23.14 -30.37 6.25
C SER A 475 22.31 -30.61 7.52
N LYS A 476 21.13 -29.98 7.58
CA LYS A 476 20.18 -30.15 8.68
C LYS A 476 19.75 -31.60 8.80
N GLN A 477 19.34 -32.22 7.70
CA GLN A 477 18.91 -33.62 7.66
C GLN A 477 19.99 -34.57 8.15
N LYS A 478 21.27 -34.35 7.75
CA LYS A 478 22.42 -35.13 8.22
C LYS A 478 22.70 -34.97 9.72
N SER A 479 22.38 -33.82 10.29
CA SER A 479 22.56 -33.52 11.71
C SER A 479 21.46 -34.08 12.61
N LEU A 480 20.29 -34.48 12.05
CA LEU A 480 19.17 -35.00 12.82
C LEU A 480 19.45 -36.41 13.34
N THR A 481 19.33 -36.60 14.63
CA THR A 481 19.23 -37.92 15.26
C THR A 481 17.83 -38.52 15.02
N ASP A 482 17.69 -39.86 15.24
CA ASP A 482 16.37 -40.50 15.13
C ASP A 482 15.36 -39.86 16.11
N LYS A 483 15.84 -39.48 17.31
CA LYS A 483 15.02 -38.74 18.29
C LYS A 483 14.55 -37.40 17.79
N ASP A 484 15.37 -36.65 17.01
CA ASP A 484 14.96 -35.40 16.39
C ASP A 484 13.92 -35.61 15.31
N LYS A 485 14.07 -36.68 14.50
CA LYS A 485 13.06 -37.06 13.48
C LYS A 485 11.72 -37.43 14.12
N GLU A 486 11.75 -38.20 15.21
CA GLU A 486 10.54 -38.52 15.98
C GLU A 486 9.90 -37.25 16.55
N LYS A 487 10.69 -36.30 17.08
CA LYS A 487 10.19 -35.01 17.58
C LYS A 487 9.53 -34.22 16.48
N ILE A 488 10.14 -34.10 15.29
CA ILE A 488 9.56 -33.39 14.12
C ILE A 488 8.23 -34.01 13.73
N ASN A 489 8.16 -35.35 13.60
CA ASN A 489 6.92 -36.04 13.23
C ASN A 489 5.83 -35.84 14.29
N LYS A 490 6.19 -35.94 15.57
CA LYS A 490 5.27 -35.73 16.69
C LYS A 490 4.68 -34.33 16.66
N LEU A 491 5.52 -33.30 16.57
CA LEU A 491 5.09 -31.90 16.53
C LEU A 491 4.21 -31.58 15.30
N ASN A 492 4.57 -32.11 14.13
CA ASN A 492 3.73 -31.93 12.94
C ASN A 492 2.38 -32.62 13.07
N THR A 493 2.32 -33.80 13.71
CA THR A 493 1.06 -34.50 14.01
C THR A 493 0.21 -33.70 15.02
N GLU A 494 0.83 -33.17 16.06
CA GLU A 494 0.16 -32.32 17.05
C GLU A 494 -0.39 -31.04 16.40
N LEU A 495 0.37 -30.45 15.47
CA LEU A 495 -0.08 -29.29 14.70
C LEU A 495 -1.29 -29.64 13.81
N GLU A 496 -1.28 -30.79 13.10
CA GLU A 496 -2.43 -31.24 12.31
C GLU A 496 -3.68 -31.46 13.20
N ILE A 497 -3.51 -32.03 14.39
CA ILE A 497 -4.59 -32.21 15.38
C ILE A 497 -5.13 -30.84 15.82
N ARG A 498 -4.22 -29.90 16.17
CA ARG A 498 -4.57 -28.52 16.58
C ARG A 498 -5.33 -27.80 15.47
N GLN A 499 -4.88 -27.87 14.21
CA GLN A 499 -5.54 -27.24 13.06
C GLN A 499 -6.95 -27.78 12.78
N ASN A 500 -7.23 -29.03 13.19
CA ASN A 500 -8.55 -29.65 13.02
C ASN A 500 -9.46 -29.46 14.25
N LYS A 501 -8.91 -28.99 15.38
CA LYS A 501 -9.69 -28.74 16.60
C LYS A 501 -10.63 -27.53 16.38
N LYS A 502 -11.86 -27.68 16.77
CA LYS A 502 -12.83 -26.57 16.81
C LYS A 502 -12.71 -25.87 18.15
N ASP A 503 -12.44 -24.57 18.09
CA ASP A 503 -12.46 -23.72 19.26
C ASP A 503 -13.91 -23.26 19.55
N ASP A 504 -14.18 -22.94 20.82
CA ASP A 504 -15.46 -22.31 21.19
C ASP A 504 -15.42 -20.80 20.87
N PRO A 505 -16.14 -20.34 19.87
CA PRO A 505 -16.12 -18.95 19.50
C PRO A 505 -16.76 -18.02 20.53
N ASN A 506 -17.55 -18.55 21.49
CA ASN A 506 -18.23 -17.74 22.50
C ASN A 506 -17.29 -17.20 23.59
N ILE A 507 -16.04 -17.64 23.62
CA ILE A 507 -14.99 -17.07 24.46
C ILE A 507 -14.67 -15.64 24.04
N LEU A 508 -14.78 -15.33 22.75
CA LEU A 508 -14.54 -13.99 22.21
C LEU A 508 -15.78 -13.10 22.30
N PRO A 509 -15.59 -11.82 22.62
CA PRO A 509 -16.69 -10.86 22.56
C PRO A 509 -17.17 -10.69 21.11
N LYS A 510 -18.40 -10.26 20.93
CA LYS A 510 -18.97 -10.01 19.61
C LYS A 510 -19.95 -8.83 19.61
N VAL A 511 -20.08 -8.23 18.46
CA VAL A 511 -21.25 -7.44 18.10
C VAL A 511 -22.23 -8.31 17.34
N THR A 512 -23.47 -7.89 17.27
CA THR A 512 -24.58 -8.56 16.60
C THR A 512 -25.21 -7.61 15.58
N VAL A 513 -26.05 -8.13 14.69
CA VAL A 513 -26.77 -7.30 13.72
C VAL A 513 -27.60 -6.20 14.42
N SER A 514 -28.08 -6.44 15.66
CA SER A 514 -28.79 -5.42 16.43
C SER A 514 -27.92 -4.26 16.93
N ASP A 515 -26.61 -4.40 16.93
CA ASP A 515 -25.66 -3.34 17.30
C ASP A 515 -25.34 -2.40 16.11
N ILE A 516 -25.84 -2.71 14.91
CA ILE A 516 -25.69 -1.87 13.74
C ILE A 516 -26.64 -0.68 13.82
N GLY A 517 -26.14 0.51 13.60
CA GLY A 517 -26.97 1.71 13.55
C GLY A 517 -27.98 1.67 12.39
N ASN A 518 -29.16 2.23 12.60
CA ASN A 518 -30.28 2.15 11.65
C ASN A 518 -30.14 3.00 10.38
N SER A 519 -29.11 3.84 10.25
CA SER A 519 -28.96 4.72 9.10
C SER A 519 -27.49 5.08 8.83
N LYS A 520 -27.10 4.97 7.58
CA LYS A 520 -25.85 5.56 7.08
C LYS A 520 -26.06 7.03 6.75
N THR A 521 -25.18 7.88 7.25
CA THR A 521 -25.20 9.31 6.94
C THR A 521 -24.42 9.55 5.65
N TYR A 522 -25.09 10.05 4.64
CA TYR A 522 -24.46 10.47 3.40
C TYR A 522 -24.09 11.95 3.43
N PRO A 523 -23.01 12.39 2.77
CA PRO A 523 -22.73 13.82 2.56
C PRO A 523 -23.91 14.50 1.91
N LYS A 524 -24.21 15.73 2.35
CA LYS A 524 -25.25 16.55 1.69
C LYS A 524 -24.81 16.83 0.26
N PHE A 525 -25.74 16.68 -0.69
CA PHE A 525 -25.50 16.94 -2.09
C PHE A 525 -26.69 17.65 -2.74
N GLU A 526 -26.39 18.35 -3.82
CA GLU A 526 -27.40 18.95 -4.72
C GLU A 526 -27.14 18.48 -6.15
N ILE A 527 -28.22 18.27 -6.89
CA ILE A 527 -28.16 17.90 -8.31
C ILE A 527 -28.84 19.03 -9.09
N ARG A 528 -28.15 19.50 -10.11
CA ARG A 528 -28.67 20.51 -11.04
C ARG A 528 -28.48 20.03 -12.47
N ASN A 529 -29.48 20.28 -13.31
CA ASN A 529 -29.45 19.93 -14.73
C ASN A 529 -29.57 21.18 -15.57
N LYS A 530 -28.54 21.41 -16.40
CA LYS A 530 -28.55 22.53 -17.34
C LYS A 530 -27.98 22.10 -18.68
N ASP A 531 -28.65 22.42 -19.78
CA ASP A 531 -28.19 22.11 -21.14
C ASP A 531 -27.77 20.67 -21.37
N SER A 532 -28.46 19.68 -20.76
CA SER A 532 -28.18 18.26 -20.78
C SER A 532 -26.92 17.83 -19.96
N VAL A 533 -26.36 18.74 -19.14
CA VAL A 533 -25.28 18.41 -18.18
C VAL A 533 -25.87 18.26 -16.78
N THR A 534 -25.55 17.16 -16.13
CA THR A 534 -25.89 16.94 -14.71
C THR A 534 -24.73 17.41 -13.85
N SER A 535 -24.92 18.43 -13.04
CA SER A 535 -23.95 18.92 -12.07
C SER A 535 -24.31 18.41 -10.68
N VAL A 536 -23.38 17.75 -10.01
CA VAL A 536 -23.55 17.21 -8.66
C VAL A 536 -22.59 17.92 -7.72
N PHE A 537 -23.12 18.51 -6.66
CA PHE A 537 -22.35 19.23 -5.65
C PHE A 537 -22.44 18.51 -4.31
N TYR A 538 -21.31 18.10 -3.76
CA TYR A 538 -21.22 17.53 -2.42
C TYR A 538 -20.58 18.53 -1.47
N LYS A 539 -21.27 18.83 -0.35
CA LYS A 539 -20.69 19.57 0.78
C LYS A 539 -20.04 18.59 1.74
N ALA A 540 -18.73 18.62 1.83
CA ALA A 540 -17.96 17.70 2.68
C ALA A 540 -16.78 18.40 3.35
N GLY A 541 -16.25 17.82 4.42
CA GLY A 541 -15.13 18.38 5.17
C GLY A 541 -13.78 18.19 4.46
N THR A 542 -13.59 18.88 3.34
CA THR A 542 -12.41 18.74 2.45
C THR A 542 -11.20 19.58 2.88
N ASN A 543 -11.27 20.23 4.04
CA ASN A 543 -10.18 21.04 4.61
C ASN A 543 -9.65 22.15 3.66
N GLY A 544 -10.58 22.77 2.87
CA GLY A 544 -10.24 23.84 1.93
C GLY A 544 -9.68 23.37 0.59
N ILE A 545 -9.80 22.07 0.30
CA ILE A 545 -9.51 21.49 -1.02
C ILE A 545 -10.82 21.32 -1.77
N ASP A 546 -10.85 21.73 -3.03
CA ASP A 546 -11.92 21.43 -3.97
C ASP A 546 -11.52 20.27 -4.87
N TYR A 547 -12.36 19.24 -4.95
CA TYR A 547 -12.24 18.14 -5.88
C TYR A 547 -13.26 18.33 -7.00
N PHE A 548 -12.79 18.39 -8.23
CA PHE A 548 -13.65 18.62 -9.39
C PHE A 548 -13.38 17.58 -10.47
N GLN A 549 -14.46 17.09 -11.10
CA GLN A 549 -14.35 16.17 -12.24
C GLN A 549 -15.44 16.41 -13.27
N LYS A 550 -15.13 16.06 -14.52
CA LYS A 550 -16.06 16.03 -15.64
C LYS A 550 -16.06 14.68 -16.33
N VAL A 551 -17.23 14.27 -16.80
CA VAL A 551 -17.42 13.01 -17.53
C VAL A 551 -17.93 13.32 -18.94
N PHE A 552 -17.27 12.80 -19.95
CA PHE A 552 -17.54 13.02 -21.35
C PHE A 552 -17.91 11.69 -22.02
N PRO A 553 -18.95 11.62 -22.87
CA PRO A 553 -19.25 10.41 -23.62
C PRO A 553 -18.18 10.20 -24.72
N VAL A 554 -17.97 8.94 -25.06
CA VAL A 554 -17.14 8.54 -26.20
C VAL A 554 -18.07 8.08 -27.31
N SER A 555 -18.05 8.74 -28.48
CA SER A 555 -18.91 8.45 -29.62
C SER A 555 -18.46 7.17 -30.34
N GLU A 556 -19.42 6.32 -30.71
CA GLU A 556 -19.17 5.07 -31.44
C GLU A 556 -17.99 4.24 -30.93
N PRO A 557 -17.92 3.95 -29.60
CA PRO A 557 -16.77 3.26 -29.04
C PRO A 557 -16.75 1.79 -29.46
N THR A 558 -15.56 1.29 -29.75
CA THR A 558 -15.32 -0.13 -30.05
C THR A 558 -14.41 -0.77 -29.00
N PHE A 559 -14.46 -2.07 -28.88
CA PHE A 559 -13.57 -2.80 -27.96
C PHE A 559 -12.07 -2.52 -28.22
N ASN A 560 -11.71 -2.30 -29.50
CA ASN A 560 -10.32 -1.97 -29.85
C ASN A 560 -9.88 -0.59 -29.34
N ASP A 561 -10.77 0.35 -29.09
CA ASP A 561 -10.44 1.66 -28.52
C ASP A 561 -9.89 1.56 -27.09
N LEU A 562 -10.20 0.46 -26.39
CA LEU A 562 -9.69 0.19 -25.06
C LEU A 562 -8.20 -0.17 -25.04
N LYS A 563 -7.64 -0.61 -26.19
CA LYS A 563 -6.29 -1.19 -26.28
C LYS A 563 -5.19 -0.33 -25.65
N TYR A 564 -5.27 0.97 -25.81
CA TYR A 564 -4.31 1.94 -25.28
C TYR A 564 -5.00 3.07 -24.49
N SER A 565 -6.26 2.86 -24.09
CA SER A 565 -7.06 3.90 -23.45
C SER A 565 -6.48 4.38 -22.11
N SER A 566 -5.98 3.45 -21.28
CA SER A 566 -5.38 3.82 -19.99
C SER A 566 -4.09 4.63 -20.20
N LEU A 567 -3.22 4.22 -21.12
CA LEU A 567 -2.02 4.96 -21.45
C LEU A 567 -2.33 6.34 -22.07
N PHE A 568 -3.35 6.42 -22.95
CA PHE A 568 -3.83 7.71 -23.48
C PHE A 568 -4.23 8.66 -22.36
N ALA A 569 -5.00 8.16 -21.40
CA ALA A 569 -5.47 8.96 -20.28
C ALA A 569 -4.32 9.52 -19.42
N ASP A 570 -3.27 8.71 -19.19
CA ASP A 570 -2.09 9.17 -18.46
C ASP A 570 -1.32 10.22 -19.26
N ILE A 571 -1.08 9.95 -20.54
CA ILE A 571 -0.25 10.80 -21.41
C ILE A 571 -0.83 12.20 -21.59
N ILE A 572 -2.13 12.35 -21.78
CA ILE A 572 -2.70 13.68 -22.06
C ILE A 572 -2.56 14.68 -20.91
N CYS A 573 -2.36 14.21 -19.70
CA CYS A 573 -2.08 15.04 -18.52
C CYS A 573 -0.60 15.39 -18.36
N GLU A 574 0.29 14.76 -19.15
CA GLU A 574 1.74 14.80 -18.99
C GLU A 574 2.46 15.43 -20.20
N VAL A 575 1.76 15.75 -21.27
CA VAL A 575 2.31 16.37 -22.47
C VAL A 575 1.99 17.87 -22.53
N GLY A 576 2.59 18.57 -23.46
CA GLY A 576 2.37 19.98 -23.74
C GLY A 576 0.94 20.30 -24.18
N ILE A 577 0.57 21.56 -24.06
CA ILE A 577 -0.75 22.09 -24.44
C ILE A 577 -0.58 23.33 -25.31
N LYS A 578 -1.25 23.39 -26.46
CA LYS A 578 -1.12 24.50 -27.44
C LYS A 578 0.32 24.67 -27.89
N ASN A 579 0.91 25.82 -27.64
CA ASN A 579 2.29 26.18 -27.96
C ASN A 579 3.29 26.02 -26.80
N LYS A 580 2.82 25.48 -25.66
CA LYS A 580 3.63 25.26 -24.47
C LYS A 580 4.12 23.82 -24.42
N SER A 581 5.38 23.65 -24.00
CA SER A 581 5.97 22.33 -23.78
C SER A 581 5.39 21.64 -22.54
N TYR A 582 5.62 20.31 -22.42
CA TYR A 582 5.20 19.58 -21.22
C TYR A 582 5.82 20.19 -19.95
N GLU A 583 7.04 20.66 -19.98
CA GLU A 583 7.72 21.30 -18.85
C GLU A 583 7.00 22.57 -18.39
N GLU A 584 6.57 23.43 -19.33
CA GLU A 584 5.80 24.63 -19.01
C GLU A 584 4.42 24.29 -18.44
N ILE A 585 3.82 23.19 -18.92
CA ILE A 585 2.52 22.72 -18.40
C ILE A 585 2.66 22.11 -17.02
N GLN A 586 3.68 21.30 -16.76
CA GLN A 586 3.96 20.75 -15.45
C GLN A 586 4.22 21.85 -14.40
N LYS A 587 4.98 22.89 -14.77
CA LYS A 587 5.16 24.06 -13.92
C LYS A 587 3.85 24.80 -13.65
N ARG A 588 2.98 24.97 -14.67
CA ARG A 588 1.65 25.56 -14.52
C ARG A 588 0.78 24.72 -13.59
N GLN A 589 0.81 23.40 -13.73
CA GLN A 589 0.07 22.49 -12.86
C GLN A 589 0.55 22.64 -11.40
N SER A 590 1.83 22.44 -11.12
CA SER A 590 2.37 22.48 -9.76
C SER A 590 2.20 23.82 -9.06
N SER A 591 2.17 24.94 -9.80
CA SER A 591 1.94 26.28 -9.24
C SER A 591 0.46 26.64 -9.03
N SER A 592 -0.47 25.85 -9.55
CA SER A 592 -1.89 26.26 -9.60
C SER A 592 -2.82 25.23 -8.97
N VAL A 593 -2.56 23.94 -9.11
CA VAL A 593 -3.45 22.85 -8.68
C VAL A 593 -2.66 21.78 -7.91
N GLY A 594 -3.35 20.87 -7.25
CA GLY A 594 -2.70 19.74 -6.57
C GLY A 594 -2.41 18.60 -7.53
N GLN A 595 -3.36 18.29 -8.39
CA GLN A 595 -3.22 17.22 -9.38
C GLN A 595 -4.32 17.37 -10.44
N ILE A 596 -3.98 16.90 -11.64
CA ILE A 596 -4.94 16.61 -12.71
C ILE A 596 -4.72 15.15 -13.13
N SER A 597 -5.80 14.44 -13.42
CA SER A 597 -5.75 13.05 -13.89
C SER A 597 -6.93 12.75 -14.77
N SER A 598 -6.79 11.77 -15.63
CA SER A 598 -7.91 11.30 -16.45
C SER A 598 -7.95 9.78 -16.50
N ASN A 599 -9.08 9.23 -16.87
CA ASN A 599 -9.26 7.81 -17.11
C ASN A 599 -10.51 7.56 -17.96
N PHE A 600 -10.56 6.37 -18.60
CA PHE A 600 -11.80 5.88 -19.18
C PHE A 600 -12.60 5.11 -18.11
N THR A 601 -13.91 5.22 -18.18
CA THR A 601 -14.82 4.54 -17.27
C THR A 601 -15.99 3.94 -18.05
N ILE A 602 -16.53 2.86 -17.53
CA ILE A 602 -17.71 2.21 -18.09
C ILE A 602 -18.94 2.67 -17.32
N LEU A 603 -19.84 3.33 -18.01
CA LEU A 603 -21.18 3.67 -17.53
C LEU A 603 -22.12 2.56 -17.95
N ARG A 604 -22.82 1.99 -16.99
CA ARG A 604 -23.70 0.84 -17.20
C ARG A 604 -25.14 1.25 -17.03
N GLU A 605 -26.00 0.86 -17.95
CA GLU A 605 -27.43 0.97 -17.76
C GLU A 605 -27.89 -0.09 -16.75
N ASN A 606 -28.67 0.36 -15.76
CA ASN A 606 -29.29 -0.54 -14.79
C ASN A 606 -30.15 -1.56 -15.53
N HIS A 607 -30.07 -2.81 -15.16
CA HIS A 607 -30.82 -3.95 -15.71
C HIS A 607 -30.45 -4.42 -17.14
N LYS A 608 -29.66 -3.66 -17.89
CA LYS A 608 -29.24 -4.04 -19.24
C LYS A 608 -27.77 -4.44 -19.27
N ASP A 609 -27.40 -5.27 -20.23
CA ASP A 609 -26.01 -5.65 -20.49
C ASP A 609 -25.38 -4.71 -21.52
N ILE A 610 -25.64 -3.40 -21.30
CA ILE A 610 -25.19 -2.30 -22.15
C ILE A 610 -24.08 -1.57 -21.39
N PHE A 611 -22.94 -1.45 -22.05
CA PHE A 611 -21.76 -0.81 -21.52
C PHE A 611 -21.45 0.44 -22.36
N ASN A 612 -21.48 1.60 -21.77
CA ASN A 612 -21.19 2.86 -22.44
C ASN A 612 -19.80 3.33 -22.01
N LEU A 613 -18.93 3.62 -22.97
CA LEU A 613 -17.61 4.15 -22.68
C LEU A 613 -17.67 5.66 -22.46
N ALA A 614 -17.09 6.12 -21.36
CA ALA A 614 -16.95 7.53 -21.07
C ALA A 614 -15.50 7.87 -20.70
N PHE A 615 -15.10 9.09 -21.02
CA PHE A 615 -13.83 9.67 -20.62
C PHE A 615 -14.06 10.59 -19.42
N LYS A 616 -13.23 10.44 -18.39
CA LYS A 616 -13.30 11.26 -17.18
C LYS A 616 -11.98 12.02 -17.01
N ILE A 617 -12.07 13.32 -16.75
CA ILE A 617 -10.97 14.16 -16.28
C ILE A 617 -11.33 14.72 -14.91
N GLY A 618 -10.40 14.67 -13.98
CA GLY A 618 -10.59 15.12 -12.62
C GLY A 618 -9.31 15.66 -11.99
N GLY A 619 -9.47 16.34 -10.86
CA GLY A 619 -8.35 16.88 -10.14
C GLY A 619 -8.79 17.58 -8.87
N TYR A 620 -7.82 18.15 -8.17
CA TYR A 620 -8.09 18.94 -6.97
C TYR A 620 -7.16 20.14 -6.86
N SER A 621 -7.64 21.16 -6.18
CA SER A 621 -6.90 22.39 -5.92
C SER A 621 -7.33 23.01 -4.60
N LEU A 622 -6.61 24.02 -4.15
CA LEU A 622 -7.15 24.93 -3.13
C LEU A 622 -8.42 25.58 -3.68
N GLN A 623 -9.39 25.90 -2.81
CA GLN A 623 -10.65 26.56 -3.20
C GLN A 623 -10.41 27.83 -4.01
N SER A 624 -9.40 28.64 -3.65
CA SER A 624 -9.03 29.86 -4.40
C SER A 624 -8.61 29.59 -5.85
N ASN A 625 -8.22 28.36 -6.17
CA ASN A 625 -7.68 27.95 -7.47
C ASN A 625 -8.64 27.08 -8.30
N LEU A 626 -9.89 26.90 -7.86
CA LEU A 626 -10.87 26.07 -8.59
C LEU A 626 -11.04 26.48 -10.06
N ASN A 627 -11.08 27.78 -10.36
CA ASN A 627 -11.20 28.25 -11.74
C ASN A 627 -9.97 27.90 -12.58
N LYS A 628 -8.76 27.99 -12.00
CA LYS A 628 -7.54 27.56 -12.68
C LYS A 628 -7.55 26.05 -13.00
N LEU A 629 -8.13 25.25 -12.11
CA LEU A 629 -8.32 23.80 -12.34
C LEU A 629 -9.28 23.55 -13.50
N LYS A 630 -10.41 24.26 -13.54
CA LYS A 630 -11.38 24.16 -14.65
C LYS A 630 -10.80 24.59 -15.99
N ASP A 631 -10.05 25.69 -16.02
CA ASP A 631 -9.36 26.17 -17.23
C ASP A 631 -8.32 25.16 -17.71
N LEU A 632 -7.59 24.55 -16.79
CA LEU A 632 -6.60 23.52 -17.11
C LEU A 632 -7.25 22.28 -17.70
N PHE A 633 -8.43 21.85 -17.20
CA PHE A 633 -9.19 20.74 -17.79
C PHE A 633 -9.57 21.01 -19.24
N PHE A 634 -10.12 22.20 -19.49
CA PHE A 634 -10.49 22.60 -20.84
C PHE A 634 -9.27 22.62 -21.77
N ASP A 635 -8.19 23.28 -21.35
CA ASP A 635 -6.96 23.36 -22.11
C ASP A 635 -6.37 21.98 -22.40
N THR A 636 -6.33 21.07 -21.40
CA THR A 636 -5.83 19.71 -21.56
C THR A 636 -6.67 18.95 -22.57
N LEU A 637 -8.00 18.92 -22.44
CA LEU A 637 -8.86 18.11 -23.31
C LEU A 637 -8.82 18.58 -24.77
N GLU A 638 -8.88 19.88 -24.99
CA GLU A 638 -8.99 20.44 -26.35
C GLU A 638 -7.66 20.55 -27.08
N HIS A 639 -6.56 20.78 -26.35
CA HIS A 639 -5.33 21.29 -26.92
C HIS A 639 -4.07 20.52 -26.55
N PHE A 640 -4.17 19.29 -25.97
CA PHE A 640 -2.99 18.48 -25.69
C PHE A 640 -2.23 18.13 -26.98
N ARG A 641 -0.90 18.00 -26.87
CA ARG A 641 0.02 17.81 -27.97
C ARG A 641 0.39 16.34 -28.10
N LEU A 642 0.44 15.84 -29.34
CA LEU A 642 0.93 14.49 -29.67
C LEU A 642 2.24 14.52 -30.46
N ASP A 643 2.82 15.68 -30.67
CA ASP A 643 4.09 15.85 -31.38
C ASP A 643 5.33 15.76 -30.49
N GLU A 644 5.15 15.70 -29.15
CA GLU A 644 6.23 15.46 -28.18
C GLU A 644 6.58 13.96 -28.09
N LYS A 645 7.12 13.39 -29.17
CA LYS A 645 7.33 11.95 -29.32
C LYS A 645 8.26 11.35 -28.28
N ASP A 646 9.33 12.05 -27.94
CA ASP A 646 10.29 11.60 -26.92
C ASP A 646 9.58 11.50 -25.56
N ARG A 647 8.79 12.49 -25.21
CA ARG A 647 8.01 12.49 -23.97
C ARG A 647 7.01 11.31 -23.92
N ILE A 648 6.28 11.07 -25.01
CA ILE A 648 5.36 9.92 -25.12
C ILE A 648 6.10 8.60 -24.97
N ASN A 649 7.29 8.47 -25.58
CA ASN A 649 8.15 7.30 -25.44
C ASN A 649 8.52 7.04 -23.96
N ASP A 650 9.01 8.07 -23.27
CA ASP A 650 9.46 7.97 -21.89
C ASP A 650 8.32 7.62 -20.92
N ILE A 651 7.16 8.29 -21.04
CA ILE A 651 5.97 7.96 -20.24
C ILE A 651 5.54 6.51 -20.49
N THR A 652 5.56 6.06 -21.76
CA THR A 652 5.17 4.69 -22.09
C THR A 652 6.12 3.66 -21.48
N LYS A 653 7.43 3.91 -21.50
CA LYS A 653 8.42 3.05 -20.83
C LYS A 653 8.19 2.98 -19.33
N MET A 654 7.99 4.13 -18.67
CA MET A 654 7.69 4.19 -17.24
C MET A 654 6.38 3.48 -16.89
N HIS A 655 5.34 3.63 -17.71
CA HIS A 655 4.05 2.96 -17.54
C HIS A 655 4.18 1.43 -17.62
N ILE A 656 4.92 0.91 -18.61
CA ILE A 656 5.18 -0.53 -18.76
C ILE A 656 5.94 -1.06 -17.55
N SER A 657 7.02 -0.39 -17.14
CA SER A 657 7.83 -0.81 -15.98
C SER A 657 7.01 -0.81 -14.69
N GLY A 658 6.21 0.24 -14.45
CA GLY A 658 5.32 0.31 -13.29
C GLY A 658 4.28 -0.82 -13.29
N PHE A 659 3.74 -1.16 -14.45
CA PHE A 659 2.77 -2.25 -14.57
C PHE A 659 3.41 -3.63 -14.29
N GLU A 660 4.62 -3.87 -14.79
CA GLU A 660 5.37 -5.11 -14.53
C GLU A 660 5.66 -5.31 -13.03
N ARG A 661 6.06 -4.25 -12.32
CA ARG A 661 6.24 -4.29 -10.86
C ARG A 661 4.92 -4.62 -10.13
N ASN A 662 3.84 -3.99 -10.56
CA ASN A 662 2.51 -4.20 -9.94
C ASN A 662 1.98 -5.62 -10.18
N LEU A 663 2.32 -6.26 -11.29
CA LEU A 663 1.93 -7.63 -11.59
C LEU A 663 2.41 -8.62 -10.50
N ILE A 664 3.64 -8.46 -10.00
CA ILE A 664 4.20 -9.31 -8.93
C ILE A 664 3.52 -9.01 -7.59
N ASN A 665 3.28 -7.74 -7.29
CA ASN A 665 2.72 -7.32 -6.00
C ASN A 665 1.22 -7.61 -5.87
N SER A 666 0.48 -7.58 -6.98
CA SER A 666 -0.98 -7.70 -7.03
C SER A 666 -1.47 -8.85 -7.91
N GLY A 667 -0.70 -9.92 -8.05
CA GLY A 667 -0.98 -11.03 -8.96
C GLY A 667 -2.36 -11.65 -8.83
N HIS A 668 -2.92 -11.72 -7.62
CA HIS A 668 -4.30 -12.20 -7.39
C HIS A 668 -5.35 -11.32 -8.07
N TYR A 669 -5.15 -10.00 -8.11
CA TYR A 669 -6.06 -9.08 -8.82
C TYR A 669 -6.06 -9.38 -10.34
N PHE A 670 -4.88 -9.55 -10.93
CA PHE A 670 -4.75 -9.89 -12.35
C PHE A 670 -5.30 -11.27 -12.66
N ALA A 671 -5.08 -12.26 -11.80
CA ALA A 671 -5.66 -13.59 -11.94
C ALA A 671 -7.20 -13.54 -11.92
N MET A 672 -7.79 -12.80 -10.99
CA MET A 672 -9.24 -12.60 -10.91
C MET A 672 -9.79 -11.88 -12.14
N THR A 673 -9.15 -10.82 -12.60
CA THR A 673 -9.58 -10.04 -13.77
C THR A 673 -9.52 -10.90 -15.04
N ASN A 674 -8.45 -11.68 -15.21
CA ASN A 674 -8.29 -12.59 -16.33
C ASN A 674 -9.33 -13.72 -16.29
N SER A 675 -9.62 -14.29 -15.11
CA SER A 675 -10.67 -15.29 -14.93
C SER A 675 -12.07 -14.73 -15.26
N ASP A 676 -12.37 -13.49 -14.86
CA ASP A 676 -13.64 -12.84 -15.21
C ASP A 676 -13.77 -12.58 -16.71
N ALA A 677 -12.66 -12.24 -17.38
CA ALA A 677 -12.66 -11.95 -18.82
C ALA A 677 -13.10 -13.12 -19.69
N GLN A 678 -12.95 -14.34 -19.20
CA GLN A 678 -13.34 -15.56 -19.91
C GLN A 678 -14.85 -15.79 -19.94
N ILE A 679 -15.61 -15.14 -19.06
CA ILE A 679 -17.04 -15.40 -18.89
C ILE A 679 -17.91 -14.14 -18.84
N SER A 680 -17.32 -12.94 -18.72
CA SER A 680 -18.03 -11.68 -18.53
C SER A 680 -17.57 -10.61 -19.51
N LYS A 681 -18.49 -9.88 -20.11
CA LYS A 681 -18.18 -8.73 -20.96
C LYS A 681 -17.44 -7.65 -20.18
N TYR A 682 -17.86 -7.36 -18.94
CA TYR A 682 -17.18 -6.39 -18.10
C TYR A 682 -15.76 -6.85 -17.73
N GLY A 683 -15.62 -8.15 -17.42
CA GLY A 683 -14.30 -8.76 -17.22
C GLY A 683 -13.40 -8.62 -18.44
N ALA A 684 -13.92 -8.88 -19.64
CA ALA A 684 -13.17 -8.72 -20.90
C ALA A 684 -12.74 -7.26 -21.11
N ILE A 685 -13.61 -6.29 -20.84
CA ILE A 685 -13.27 -4.86 -20.89
C ILE A 685 -12.13 -4.55 -19.92
N SER A 686 -12.24 -4.98 -18.65
CA SER A 686 -11.24 -4.73 -17.62
C SER A 686 -9.89 -5.36 -17.96
N GLU A 687 -9.88 -6.61 -18.43
CA GLU A 687 -8.67 -7.32 -18.84
C GLU A 687 -7.97 -6.62 -20.01
N TYR A 688 -8.75 -6.18 -21.01
CA TYR A 688 -8.20 -5.57 -22.21
C TYR A 688 -7.71 -4.14 -22.00
N SER A 689 -8.23 -3.42 -21.01
CA SER A 689 -7.83 -2.04 -20.68
C SER A 689 -6.80 -1.93 -19.55
N ASN A 690 -6.75 -2.91 -18.62
CA ASN A 690 -5.91 -2.83 -17.41
C ASN A 690 -5.40 -4.19 -16.91
N GLY A 691 -5.62 -5.29 -17.66
CA GLY A 691 -5.18 -6.62 -17.25
C GLY A 691 -3.86 -7.05 -17.88
N ILE A 692 -3.59 -8.34 -17.84
CA ILE A 692 -2.38 -8.95 -18.43
C ILE A 692 -2.38 -8.78 -19.95
N SER A 693 -3.54 -8.90 -20.59
CA SER A 693 -3.69 -8.67 -22.03
C SER A 693 -3.34 -7.23 -22.43
N TYR A 694 -3.66 -6.27 -21.58
CA TYR A 694 -3.25 -4.88 -21.75
C TYR A 694 -1.72 -4.73 -21.72
N LEU A 695 -1.05 -5.31 -20.72
CA LEU A 695 0.42 -5.31 -20.65
C LEU A 695 1.04 -5.93 -21.90
N LYS A 696 0.50 -7.06 -22.38
CA LYS A 696 0.95 -7.70 -23.62
C LYS A 696 0.85 -6.73 -24.80
N ASN A 697 -0.30 -6.06 -24.94
CA ASN A 697 -0.50 -5.06 -26.00
C ASN A 697 0.52 -3.90 -25.94
N LEU A 698 0.91 -3.47 -24.71
CA LEU A 698 1.93 -2.46 -24.54
C LEU A 698 3.32 -2.98 -24.89
N LYS A 699 3.66 -4.21 -24.50
CA LYS A 699 4.93 -4.84 -24.84
C LYS A 699 5.11 -5.04 -26.36
N ASP A 700 4.03 -5.29 -27.09
CA ASP A 700 4.02 -5.39 -28.56
C ASP A 700 4.36 -4.06 -29.27
N LEU A 701 4.45 -2.94 -28.52
CA LEU A 701 4.92 -1.66 -29.03
C LEU A 701 6.44 -1.51 -28.99
N LYS A 702 7.16 -2.35 -28.24
CA LYS A 702 8.62 -2.29 -28.14
C LYS A 702 9.25 -2.69 -29.50
N LEU A 703 10.13 -1.84 -29.98
CA LEU A 703 10.96 -2.09 -31.17
C LEU A 703 12.23 -2.86 -30.76
N SER A 704 12.96 -3.35 -31.75
CA SER A 704 14.20 -4.12 -31.55
C SER A 704 15.33 -3.34 -30.86
N ASP A 705 15.29 -2.02 -30.94
CA ASP A 705 16.24 -1.09 -30.29
C ASP A 705 15.81 -0.71 -28.85
N GLY A 706 14.70 -1.28 -28.34
CA GLY A 706 14.14 -1.00 -27.00
C GLY A 706 13.28 0.26 -26.92
N ASN A 707 13.13 1.01 -28.02
CA ASN A 707 12.21 2.14 -28.10
C ASN A 707 10.75 1.69 -28.33
N ILE A 708 9.82 2.61 -28.14
CA ILE A 708 8.40 2.38 -28.38
C ILE A 708 8.03 2.80 -29.79
N ASN A 709 7.13 2.07 -30.42
CA ASN A 709 6.49 2.50 -31.67
C ASN A 709 5.49 3.62 -31.40
N VAL A 710 6.01 4.83 -31.20
CA VAL A 710 5.24 6.02 -30.83
C VAL A 710 4.25 6.42 -31.94
N GLU A 711 4.58 6.20 -33.21
CA GLU A 711 3.68 6.54 -34.34
C GLU A 711 2.36 5.78 -34.24
N LYS A 712 2.42 4.50 -33.92
CA LYS A 712 1.23 3.64 -33.72
C LYS A 712 0.37 4.13 -32.55
N LEU A 713 1.00 4.64 -31.48
CA LEU A 713 0.30 5.24 -30.35
C LEU A 713 -0.38 6.55 -30.76
N ILE A 714 0.35 7.44 -31.44
CA ILE A 714 -0.20 8.74 -31.88
C ILE A 714 -1.42 8.54 -32.78
N GLU A 715 -1.39 7.58 -33.70
CA GLU A 715 -2.55 7.25 -34.55
C GLU A 715 -3.74 6.81 -33.68
N SER A 716 -3.52 5.89 -32.73
CA SER A 716 -4.57 5.43 -31.83
C SER A 716 -5.13 6.58 -30.98
N PHE A 717 -4.25 7.42 -30.42
CA PHE A 717 -4.64 8.56 -29.59
C PHE A 717 -5.41 9.63 -30.36
N ALA A 718 -5.02 9.91 -31.60
CA ALA A 718 -5.76 10.82 -32.47
C ALA A 718 -7.19 10.30 -32.77
N ASN A 719 -7.35 8.99 -32.92
CA ASN A 719 -8.65 8.37 -33.08
C ASN A 719 -9.49 8.49 -31.80
N LEU A 720 -8.93 8.18 -30.64
CA LEU A 720 -9.61 8.34 -29.35
C LEU A 720 -10.04 9.79 -29.10
N LYS A 721 -9.14 10.75 -29.36
CA LYS A 721 -9.43 12.19 -29.25
C LYS A 721 -10.69 12.59 -30.04
N LYS A 722 -10.79 12.14 -31.30
CA LYS A 722 -11.95 12.44 -32.18
C LYS A 722 -13.26 11.89 -31.65
N LYS A 723 -13.22 10.80 -30.89
CA LYS A 723 -14.40 10.12 -30.34
C LYS A 723 -14.86 10.72 -29.02
N ILE A 724 -14.00 11.41 -28.28
CA ILE A 724 -14.41 12.08 -27.04
C ILE A 724 -15.27 13.28 -27.39
N VAL A 725 -16.53 13.24 -26.96
CA VAL A 725 -17.47 14.35 -27.17
C VAL A 725 -17.15 15.46 -26.20
N THR A 726 -16.87 16.67 -26.68
CA THR A 726 -16.37 17.79 -25.86
C THR A 726 -17.38 18.38 -24.89
N LYS A 727 -18.66 18.05 -25.04
CA LYS A 727 -19.73 18.43 -24.11
C LYS A 727 -19.83 17.36 -23.00
N PRO A 728 -19.59 17.70 -21.74
CA PRO A 728 -19.71 16.74 -20.65
C PRO A 728 -21.17 16.35 -20.42
N ILE A 729 -21.38 15.15 -19.90
CA ILE A 729 -22.70 14.66 -19.44
C ILE A 729 -22.87 14.82 -17.94
N THR A 730 -21.77 14.89 -17.21
CA THR A 730 -21.78 15.03 -15.74
C THR A 730 -20.60 15.86 -15.29
N GLU A 731 -20.82 16.72 -14.31
CA GLU A 731 -19.80 17.42 -13.54
C GLU A 731 -20.01 17.13 -12.06
N VAL A 732 -18.94 16.95 -11.31
CA VAL A 732 -19.00 16.71 -9.87
C VAL A 732 -18.03 17.66 -9.16
N LEU A 733 -18.53 18.37 -8.15
CA LEU A 733 -17.74 19.19 -7.24
C LEU A 733 -17.93 18.69 -5.81
N VAL A 734 -16.83 18.39 -5.13
CA VAL A 734 -16.82 18.12 -3.69
C VAL A 734 -16.02 19.22 -3.01
N SER A 735 -16.66 19.96 -2.11
CA SER A 735 -16.09 21.15 -1.48
C SER A 735 -16.51 21.29 -0.02
N SER A 736 -15.67 21.94 0.79
CA SER A 736 -16.07 22.44 2.12
C SER A 736 -16.73 23.81 2.07
N GLY A 737 -16.69 24.48 0.92
CA GLY A 737 -17.36 25.75 0.67
C GLY A 737 -18.87 25.62 0.57
N GLU A 738 -19.51 26.75 0.33
CA GLU A 738 -20.95 26.77 0.04
C GLU A 738 -21.22 26.29 -1.38
N ILE A 739 -22.34 25.60 -1.54
CA ILE A 739 -22.81 25.17 -2.86
C ILE A 739 -23.18 26.43 -3.63
N PRO A 740 -22.63 26.65 -4.84
CA PRO A 740 -22.91 27.86 -5.59
C PRO A 740 -24.40 28.05 -5.79
N ASP A 741 -24.97 29.25 -5.43
CA ASP A 741 -26.33 29.62 -5.77
C ASP A 741 -26.41 29.82 -7.28
N THR A 742 -27.28 29.09 -7.93
CA THR A 742 -27.64 29.32 -9.34
C THR A 742 -29.15 29.19 -9.47
N ASP A 743 -29.73 30.08 -10.27
CA ASP A 743 -31.17 30.15 -10.49
C ASP A 743 -31.76 28.84 -11.04
N ASN A 744 -32.87 28.45 -10.47
CA ASN A 744 -33.86 27.43 -10.84
C ASN A 744 -33.55 26.51 -12.04
N ASP A 745 -33.02 25.32 -11.72
CA ASP A 745 -32.81 24.26 -12.71
C ASP A 745 -33.71 23.03 -12.44
N GLU A 746 -34.20 22.39 -13.52
CA GLU A 746 -35.10 21.23 -13.46
C GLU A 746 -34.41 20.01 -12.79
N TYR A 747 -35.14 19.34 -11.90
CA TYR A 747 -34.64 18.26 -11.00
C TYR A 747 -34.41 16.90 -11.69
N PHE A 748 -34.73 16.73 -12.97
CA PHE A 748 -34.61 15.44 -13.66
C PHE A 748 -33.64 15.50 -14.84
N PRO A 749 -32.70 14.52 -14.96
CA PRO A 749 -31.81 14.50 -16.11
C PRO A 749 -32.60 14.20 -17.38
N LYS A 750 -32.45 15.06 -18.41
CA LYS A 750 -32.84 14.74 -19.79
C LYS A 750 -31.98 13.58 -20.29
N GLU A 751 -32.48 12.82 -21.28
CA GLU A 751 -31.75 11.69 -21.87
C GLU A 751 -30.30 12.06 -22.18
N LYS A 752 -29.35 11.27 -21.63
CA LYS A 752 -27.94 11.43 -21.89
C LYS A 752 -27.57 10.76 -23.21
N ASN A 753 -26.86 11.46 -24.07
CA ASN A 753 -26.28 10.84 -25.28
C ASN A 753 -25.12 9.93 -24.88
N LEU A 754 -25.44 8.69 -24.54
CA LEU A 754 -24.49 7.61 -24.29
C LEU A 754 -24.39 6.70 -25.50
N PHE A 755 -23.19 6.17 -25.73
CA PHE A 755 -22.91 5.29 -26.87
C PHE A 755 -22.43 3.93 -26.37
N GLU A 756 -23.11 2.88 -26.80
CA GLU A 756 -22.77 1.51 -26.42
C GLU A 756 -21.41 1.09 -26.99
N LEU A 757 -20.60 0.49 -26.14
CA LEU A 757 -19.34 -0.15 -26.52
C LEU A 757 -19.61 -1.43 -27.30
N LYS A 758 -19.24 -1.45 -28.58
CA LYS A 758 -19.49 -2.55 -29.50
C LYS A 758 -18.31 -3.53 -29.60
N ASN A 759 -18.61 -4.72 -30.12
CA ASN A 759 -17.63 -5.75 -30.46
C ASN A 759 -16.80 -6.27 -29.25
N ILE A 760 -17.42 -6.37 -28.07
CA ILE A 760 -16.77 -6.94 -26.90
C ILE A 760 -16.55 -8.44 -27.12
N ASN A 761 -15.30 -8.86 -27.12
CA ASN A 761 -14.90 -10.25 -27.29
C ASN A 761 -14.67 -10.92 -25.94
N ILE A 762 -15.30 -12.07 -25.73
CA ILE A 762 -15.06 -12.96 -24.61
C ILE A 762 -14.31 -14.16 -25.16
N ASN A 763 -13.16 -14.47 -24.57
CA ASN A 763 -12.39 -15.67 -24.93
C ASN A 763 -12.37 -16.64 -23.75
N PRO A 764 -13.18 -17.73 -23.78
CA PRO A 764 -13.36 -18.64 -22.67
C PRO A 764 -12.25 -19.70 -22.58
N ASP A 765 -10.99 -19.29 -22.55
CA ASP A 765 -9.85 -20.20 -22.42
C ASP A 765 -9.24 -20.13 -21.02
N GLU A 766 -8.98 -21.31 -20.41
CA GLU A 766 -8.13 -21.39 -19.23
C GLU A 766 -6.73 -20.89 -19.57
N SER A 767 -6.16 -20.07 -18.69
CA SER A 767 -4.85 -19.48 -18.94
C SER A 767 -3.93 -19.61 -17.73
N ALA A 768 -2.65 -19.83 -17.99
CA ALA A 768 -1.58 -19.78 -17.03
C ALA A 768 -0.52 -18.78 -17.51
N TRP A 769 -0.15 -17.84 -16.62
CA TRP A 769 0.84 -16.83 -16.89
C TRP A 769 2.05 -17.05 -16.00
N ILE A 770 3.23 -17.12 -16.61
CA ILE A 770 4.50 -17.29 -15.90
C ILE A 770 5.10 -15.89 -15.67
N THR A 771 5.44 -15.60 -14.42
CA THR A 771 6.12 -14.38 -14.02
C THR A 771 7.21 -14.71 -12.99
N GLU A 772 8.05 -13.74 -12.70
CA GLU A 772 9.18 -13.89 -11.79
C GLU A 772 8.73 -13.84 -10.32
N THR A 773 8.08 -14.89 -9.87
CA THR A 773 7.63 -15.05 -8.48
C THR A 773 7.82 -16.49 -8.03
N GLU A 774 8.13 -16.69 -6.76
CA GLU A 774 8.25 -18.01 -6.14
C GLU A 774 6.94 -18.53 -5.53
N VAL A 775 5.85 -17.79 -5.72
CA VAL A 775 4.51 -18.09 -5.22
C VAL A 775 3.49 -17.96 -6.34
N ASN A 776 2.33 -18.57 -6.15
CA ASN A 776 1.25 -18.56 -7.14
C ASN A 776 0.11 -17.63 -6.71
N PHE A 777 -0.69 -17.25 -7.71
CA PHE A 777 -1.93 -16.51 -7.56
C PHE A 777 -2.99 -17.24 -8.38
N CYS A 778 -3.93 -17.91 -7.72
CA CYS A 778 -4.96 -18.70 -8.37
C CYS A 778 -6.28 -17.93 -8.35
N ALA A 779 -7.07 -18.02 -9.43
CA ALA A 779 -8.43 -17.50 -9.45
C ALA A 779 -9.34 -18.39 -10.30
N GLN A 780 -10.61 -18.43 -9.91
CA GLN A 780 -11.67 -19.12 -10.63
C GLN A 780 -12.98 -18.35 -10.51
N SER A 781 -13.61 -18.04 -11.63
CA SER A 781 -14.84 -17.24 -11.69
C SER A 781 -16.02 -18.03 -12.25
N PHE A 782 -17.21 -17.73 -11.74
CA PHE A 782 -18.48 -18.31 -12.17
C PHE A 782 -19.47 -17.20 -12.49
N LYS A 783 -20.28 -17.35 -13.53
CA LYS A 783 -21.35 -16.40 -13.84
C LYS A 783 -22.39 -16.38 -12.71
N THR A 784 -22.87 -15.19 -12.38
CA THR A 784 -23.88 -15.00 -11.35
C THR A 784 -24.84 -13.87 -11.75
N VAL A 785 -25.64 -13.44 -10.78
CA VAL A 785 -26.75 -12.51 -10.96
C VAL A 785 -26.27 -11.05 -11.03
N ASN A 786 -27.11 -10.19 -11.54
CA ASN A 786 -26.92 -8.74 -11.56
C ASN A 786 -27.16 -8.17 -10.13
N TYR A 787 -26.61 -7.00 -9.86
CA TYR A 787 -26.66 -6.34 -8.53
C TYR A 787 -28.09 -5.97 -8.07
N THR A 788 -29.06 -5.90 -8.99
CA THR A 788 -30.45 -5.64 -8.67
C THR A 788 -31.27 -6.92 -8.40
N HIS A 789 -30.66 -8.08 -8.54
CA HIS A 789 -31.29 -9.36 -8.22
C HIS A 789 -31.32 -9.57 -6.71
N ASP A 790 -32.41 -10.18 -6.18
CA ASP A 790 -32.57 -10.42 -4.75
C ASP A 790 -31.46 -11.28 -4.13
N ASP A 791 -30.83 -12.15 -4.92
CA ASP A 791 -29.71 -12.98 -4.46
C ASP A 791 -28.35 -12.26 -4.44
N ALA A 792 -28.21 -11.06 -4.99
CA ALA A 792 -26.92 -10.39 -5.06
C ALA A 792 -26.32 -10.09 -3.67
N PRO A 793 -27.07 -9.55 -2.70
CA PRO A 793 -26.58 -9.39 -1.32
C PRO A 793 -26.26 -10.76 -0.66
N THR A 794 -27.08 -11.77 -0.91
CA THR A 794 -26.87 -13.13 -0.38
C THR A 794 -25.56 -13.74 -0.85
N LEU A 795 -25.21 -13.52 -2.13
CA LEU A 795 -23.93 -13.99 -2.68
C LEU A 795 -22.73 -13.23 -2.09
N SER A 796 -22.88 -11.94 -1.78
CA SER A 796 -21.84 -11.18 -1.06
C SER A 796 -21.59 -11.77 0.34
N VAL A 797 -22.68 -12.09 1.06
CA VAL A 797 -22.59 -12.76 2.37
C VAL A 797 -21.99 -14.16 2.23
N LEU A 798 -22.39 -14.94 1.19
CA LEU A 798 -21.80 -16.25 0.93
C LEU A 798 -20.30 -16.17 0.69
N GLY A 799 -19.83 -15.17 -0.05
CA GLY A 799 -18.39 -14.93 -0.26
C GLY A 799 -17.63 -14.77 1.06
N SER A 800 -18.17 -13.95 1.98
CA SER A 800 -17.62 -13.76 3.33
C SER A 800 -17.63 -15.06 4.14
N VAL A 801 -18.74 -15.80 4.12
CA VAL A 801 -18.87 -17.08 4.85
C VAL A 801 -17.88 -18.12 4.34
N LEU A 802 -17.71 -18.25 3.02
CA LEU A 802 -16.76 -19.18 2.40
C LEU A 802 -15.30 -18.82 2.73
N ARG A 803 -14.97 -17.54 2.61
CA ARG A 803 -13.64 -17.03 2.93
C ARG A 803 -13.24 -17.40 4.35
N ASN A 804 -14.08 -17.06 5.30
CA ASN A 804 -13.78 -17.15 6.73
C ASN A 804 -14.05 -18.54 7.32
N GLY A 805 -15.03 -19.27 6.78
CA GLY A 805 -15.46 -20.55 7.32
C GLY A 805 -14.71 -21.77 6.79
N PHE A 806 -14.17 -21.70 5.58
CA PHE A 806 -13.52 -22.85 4.93
C PHE A 806 -12.19 -22.50 4.26
N LEU A 807 -12.16 -21.48 3.37
CA LEU A 807 -11.01 -21.21 2.52
C LEU A 807 -9.79 -20.78 3.34
N HIS A 808 -9.97 -19.97 4.38
CA HIS A 808 -8.90 -19.57 5.28
C HIS A 808 -8.20 -20.80 5.89
N THR A 809 -8.96 -21.74 6.48
CA THR A 809 -8.37 -22.94 7.07
C THR A 809 -7.73 -23.85 6.03
N ALA A 810 -8.38 -24.06 4.87
CA ALA A 810 -7.90 -25.00 3.87
C ALA A 810 -6.66 -24.50 3.12
N ILE A 811 -6.64 -23.22 2.75
CA ILE A 811 -5.63 -22.66 1.84
C ILE A 811 -4.53 -21.92 2.62
N ARG A 812 -4.87 -21.14 3.68
CA ARG A 812 -3.87 -20.44 4.48
C ARG A 812 -3.28 -21.36 5.56
N GLU A 813 -4.07 -21.80 6.54
CA GLU A 813 -3.52 -22.51 7.70
C GLU A 813 -2.89 -23.85 7.32
N LYS A 814 -3.56 -24.65 6.50
CA LYS A 814 -3.08 -25.98 6.06
C LYS A 814 -2.25 -25.92 4.79
N GLY A 815 -2.61 -25.03 3.87
CA GLY A 815 -1.96 -24.88 2.57
C GLY A 815 -0.70 -24.02 2.61
N GLY A 816 -0.60 -23.09 3.57
CA GLY A 816 0.55 -22.20 3.72
C GLY A 816 0.52 -20.98 2.79
N ALA A 817 -0.60 -20.68 2.17
CA ALA A 817 -0.79 -19.43 1.43
C ALA A 817 -0.90 -18.23 2.39
N TYR A 818 -0.55 -17.04 1.93
CA TYR A 818 -0.75 -15.83 2.73
C TYR A 818 -2.24 -15.48 2.89
N GLY A 819 -3.05 -15.67 1.84
CA GLY A 819 -4.48 -15.45 1.91
C GLY A 819 -5.28 -16.17 0.83
N ALA A 820 -6.57 -16.30 1.08
CA ALA A 820 -7.53 -16.82 0.10
C ALA A 820 -8.91 -16.20 0.36
N GLY A 821 -9.77 -16.20 -0.65
CA GLY A 821 -11.10 -15.67 -0.50
C GLY A 821 -12.08 -16.12 -1.58
N ALA A 822 -13.33 -15.73 -1.33
CA ALA A 822 -14.40 -15.76 -2.32
C ALA A 822 -15.16 -14.44 -2.24
N MET A 823 -15.65 -13.95 -3.37
CA MET A 823 -16.38 -12.70 -3.44
C MET A 823 -17.34 -12.64 -4.63
N GLN A 824 -18.43 -11.90 -4.44
CA GLN A 824 -19.32 -11.48 -5.50
C GLN A 824 -18.79 -10.20 -6.13
N ASP A 825 -18.59 -10.20 -7.45
CA ASP A 825 -18.35 -8.99 -8.23
C ASP A 825 -19.63 -8.59 -8.96
N MET A 826 -20.27 -7.56 -8.46
CA MET A 826 -21.54 -7.06 -9.01
C MET A 826 -21.34 -6.41 -10.38
N SER A 827 -20.17 -5.84 -10.65
CA SER A 827 -19.86 -5.21 -11.94
C SER A 827 -19.62 -6.25 -13.03
N ALA A 828 -18.82 -7.26 -12.74
CA ALA A 828 -18.56 -8.35 -13.66
C ALA A 828 -19.71 -9.38 -13.74
N ARG A 829 -20.63 -9.37 -12.77
CA ARG A 829 -21.66 -10.41 -12.54
C ARG A 829 -21.01 -11.79 -12.42
N THR A 830 -19.99 -11.85 -11.59
CA THR A 830 -19.25 -13.08 -11.32
C THR A 830 -19.16 -13.34 -9.84
N PHE A 831 -19.15 -14.62 -9.47
CA PHE A 831 -18.69 -15.06 -8.17
C PHE A 831 -17.33 -15.70 -8.36
N LYS A 832 -16.33 -15.23 -7.63
CA LYS A 832 -14.95 -15.63 -7.83
C LYS A 832 -14.29 -16.12 -6.55
N PHE A 833 -13.40 -17.10 -6.72
CA PHE A 833 -12.47 -17.59 -5.74
C PHE A 833 -11.07 -17.14 -6.09
N PHE A 834 -10.24 -16.90 -5.11
CA PHE A 834 -8.85 -16.52 -5.32
C PHE A 834 -7.93 -16.97 -4.18
N SER A 835 -6.63 -17.12 -4.49
CA SER A 835 -5.56 -17.22 -3.51
C SER A 835 -4.45 -16.22 -3.78
N TYR A 836 -3.69 -15.91 -2.74
CA TYR A 836 -2.68 -14.86 -2.74
C TYR A 836 -1.39 -15.37 -2.08
N ARG A 837 -0.25 -15.26 -2.78
CA ARG A 837 1.06 -15.79 -2.37
C ARG A 837 0.94 -17.24 -1.90
N ASP A 838 0.50 -18.08 -2.80
CA ASP A 838 0.14 -19.47 -2.55
C ASP A 838 1.25 -20.43 -3.02
N PRO A 839 1.77 -21.32 -2.17
CA PRO A 839 2.74 -22.34 -2.60
C PRO A 839 2.10 -23.47 -3.42
N ASN A 840 0.77 -23.55 -3.50
CA ASN A 840 0.05 -24.63 -4.19
C ASN A 840 -0.77 -24.10 -5.37
N ILE A 841 -1.06 -24.96 -6.33
CA ILE A 841 -2.01 -24.71 -7.44
C ILE A 841 -3.16 -25.71 -7.37
N GLU A 842 -2.91 -27.00 -7.63
CA GLU A 842 -3.93 -28.06 -7.70
C GLU A 842 -4.77 -28.16 -6.42
N LYS A 843 -4.11 -28.22 -5.27
CA LYS A 843 -4.78 -28.31 -3.96
C LYS A 843 -5.68 -27.09 -3.69
N THR A 844 -5.29 -25.94 -4.21
CA THR A 844 -6.05 -24.69 -4.05
C THR A 844 -7.33 -24.74 -4.88
N PHE A 845 -7.28 -25.16 -6.15
CA PHE A 845 -8.47 -25.36 -6.96
C PHE A 845 -9.39 -26.47 -6.41
N GLU A 846 -8.83 -27.55 -5.87
CA GLU A 846 -9.61 -28.56 -5.13
C GLU A 846 -10.31 -27.96 -3.91
N ALA A 847 -9.63 -27.06 -3.15
CA ALA A 847 -10.24 -26.39 -2.01
C ALA A 847 -11.39 -25.47 -2.45
N PHE A 848 -11.27 -24.75 -3.57
CA PHE A 848 -12.36 -23.96 -4.13
C PHE A 848 -13.59 -24.83 -4.35
N GLY A 849 -13.45 -25.98 -5.04
CA GLY A 849 -14.55 -26.92 -5.28
C GLY A 849 -15.14 -27.53 -4.00
N LYS A 850 -14.29 -27.88 -3.03
CA LYS A 850 -14.73 -28.45 -1.73
C LYS A 850 -15.49 -27.44 -0.89
N SER A 851 -15.22 -26.13 -1.02
CA SER A 851 -15.87 -25.07 -0.25
C SER A 851 -17.37 -24.99 -0.53
N VAL A 852 -17.80 -25.23 -1.76
CA VAL A 852 -19.22 -25.25 -2.14
C VAL A 852 -19.98 -26.36 -1.40
N ASN A 853 -19.43 -27.59 -1.42
CA ASN A 853 -20.01 -28.71 -0.69
C ASN A 853 -20.03 -28.50 0.83
N TRP A 854 -19.01 -27.80 1.35
CA TRP A 854 -18.97 -27.42 2.76
C TRP A 854 -20.09 -26.42 3.09
N ALA A 855 -20.31 -25.41 2.23
CA ALA A 855 -21.35 -24.42 2.43
C ALA A 855 -22.74 -25.05 2.56
N LEU A 856 -23.08 -25.99 1.68
CA LEU A 856 -24.36 -26.71 1.71
C LEU A 856 -24.63 -27.50 3.01
N LYS A 857 -23.57 -27.84 3.76
CA LYS A 857 -23.68 -28.73 4.93
C LYS A 857 -23.36 -28.04 6.25
N SER A 858 -22.65 -26.91 6.24
CA SER A 858 -21.97 -26.41 7.44
C SER A 858 -22.25 -24.95 7.78
N ILE A 859 -23.08 -24.25 7.00
CA ILE A 859 -23.51 -22.89 7.33
C ILE A 859 -24.52 -22.96 8.48
N THR A 860 -24.22 -22.23 9.55
CA THR A 860 -25.09 -22.05 10.72
C THR A 860 -25.60 -20.61 10.76
N ASN A 861 -26.64 -20.33 11.57
CA ASN A 861 -27.12 -18.97 11.79
C ASN A 861 -26.01 -18.04 12.30
N GLU A 862 -25.12 -18.52 13.15
CA GLU A 862 -23.97 -17.75 13.66
C GLU A 862 -23.02 -17.35 12.52
N LYS A 863 -22.65 -18.29 11.64
CA LYS A 863 -21.80 -18.00 10.48
C LYS A 863 -22.46 -17.05 9.49
N LEU A 864 -23.79 -17.15 9.35
CA LEU A 864 -24.57 -16.23 8.54
C LEU A 864 -24.52 -14.82 9.13
N GLU A 865 -24.74 -14.68 10.44
CA GLU A 865 -24.63 -13.39 11.15
C GLU A 865 -23.22 -12.78 11.01
N GLU A 866 -22.17 -13.58 11.19
CA GLU A 866 -20.78 -13.17 10.97
C GLU A 866 -20.55 -12.68 9.53
N GLY A 867 -21.09 -13.39 8.54
CA GLY A 867 -21.01 -12.98 7.11
C GLY A 867 -21.71 -11.67 6.83
N ILE A 868 -22.88 -11.44 7.43
CA ILE A 868 -23.65 -10.19 7.31
C ILE A 868 -22.84 -9.02 7.93
N LEU A 869 -22.33 -9.19 9.16
CA LEU A 869 -21.52 -8.19 9.84
C LEU A 869 -20.30 -7.78 8.99
N ASN A 870 -19.60 -8.75 8.43
CA ASN A 870 -18.41 -8.49 7.61
C ASN A 870 -18.76 -7.74 6.31
N VAL A 871 -19.88 -8.06 5.67
CA VAL A 871 -20.33 -7.31 4.47
C VAL A 871 -20.71 -5.89 4.85
N ILE A 872 -21.41 -5.67 5.95
CA ILE A 872 -21.81 -4.33 6.40
C ILE A 872 -20.59 -3.49 6.79
N SER A 873 -19.65 -4.05 7.55
CA SER A 873 -18.42 -3.33 7.91
C SER A 873 -17.60 -2.89 6.70
N SER A 874 -17.67 -3.63 5.59
CA SER A 874 -16.98 -3.27 4.33
C SER A 874 -17.67 -2.13 3.56
N ILE A 875 -18.93 -1.79 3.89
CA ILE A 875 -19.69 -0.69 3.27
C ILE A 875 -19.46 0.63 4.04
N ASP A 876 -19.18 0.54 5.32
CA ASP A 876 -18.92 1.70 6.18
C ASP A 876 -17.51 2.24 6.01
#